data_65c8578ba37da1e6f722078ec42f2d95
#
_entry.id   65c8578ba37da1e6f722078ec42f2d95
#
_cell.length_a   1.000
_cell.length_b   1.000
_cell.length_c   1.000
_cell.angle_alpha   90.00
_cell.angle_beta   90.00
_cell.angle_gamma   90.00
#
_symmetry.space_group_name_H-M   'P 1'
#
loop_
_entity.id
_entity.type
_entity.pdbx_description
1 polymer ?
#
loop_
_entity_poly.entity_id
_entity_poly.type
_entity_poly.pdbx_seq_one_letter_code
_entity_poly.pdbx_strand_id
1 'polypeptide(L)'
;MLDQETKRRIDTARDILVGKLPNPQSQVEQITIAMIYKFMDDMDKEAMEFGGEATFFTGDYEKYSWTKIFDPKLGGYEMLALYGEAIVKLNQNPNIPQLFRDIFKNAYLPYRDPETLKMFLKVINEFHYDHSEKLGDAFEYLLSVLGSQGDAGQFRTPRHIIDFMVAIMQPKKDESICDPACGTAGFLISSYKHILNENTKKNKGDLLTPDERKKLINNFVGYDISSEMVRLSLVNMYLHGFTTPKIYEYDSLTYTDRWGDTFDIIMANPPFMTPKGGIRPHKKFTMKANRSEVLFVDYIMEHINPTTGRAAVIVPEGIIFQSATAYKALRKLLVEKNFLYGVVSLPSGLFQPYSGVKTSILLLDKTLAKKTDKILFVKIENDGYSLGAQRKELTTSDLPDATNFIKQYITAIRNNDFSQIDFEHLPLNSIVVEKSRITENGDYNLSGDRYRNNIAKKHSKFDLVELSEVCDLYQPQTISASDFKENGEYKVFGANGVIGYYDKYNHEDSEVLITCRGATCGTINFSEPKSWITGNAMVAKPIDNRINKRFLFHLLKASDLSSVITGAAQPQITRASLSPFKIPLPPITVQTEIENKIEQYEKIIAGAKQIIENYKPQIDIKPEWEMVELSTIAEVNKKSIDPIEAFGESEFCYIDISSVENETGLISFNNIIPTKDAPSRARRVIKTGDILLSTVRPNLKAFAFIESLPEKCLASTGFAVITVNSNTNSKYLYYCLFNEFVLNQMYDRMDKGSYPSINQTDVNALKIPLPSLSEQDFIVAQIEKEQQLVNATKELVNIYEQKIKDEINKLWEA
;
A
#
# COMPACT_ATOMS: atom_id res chain seq x y z
N MET A 1 18.05 8.32 9.44
CA MET A 1 16.64 8.71 9.22
C MET A 1 16.56 10.23 9.07
N LEU A 2 15.77 10.72 8.16
CA LEU A 2 15.58 12.15 7.93
C LEU A 2 14.86 12.79 9.13
N ASP A 3 15.37 13.92 9.64
CA ASP A 3 14.76 14.66 10.74
C ASP A 3 13.41 15.29 10.32
N GLN A 4 12.55 15.54 11.30
CA GLN A 4 11.21 16.07 11.04
C GLN A 4 11.22 17.51 10.51
N GLU A 5 12.24 18.29 10.86
CA GLU A 5 12.35 19.67 10.39
C GLU A 5 12.62 19.71 8.88
N THR A 6 13.54 18.87 8.41
CA THR A 6 13.82 18.73 6.98
C THR A 6 12.58 18.24 6.21
N LYS A 7 11.84 17.25 6.75
CA LYS A 7 10.56 16.80 6.16
C LYS A 7 9.56 17.95 6.07
N ARG A 8 9.36 18.69 7.15
CA ARG A 8 8.45 19.83 7.20
C ARG A 8 8.81 20.92 6.19
N ARG A 9 10.10 21.19 6.00
CA ARG A 9 10.58 22.16 5.02
C ARG A 9 10.27 21.71 3.59
N ILE A 10 10.47 20.42 3.28
CA ILE A 10 10.09 19.84 1.99
C ILE A 10 8.59 19.98 1.75
N ASP A 11 7.77 19.63 2.74
CA ASP A 11 6.31 19.74 2.65
C ASP A 11 5.88 21.21 2.48
N THR A 12 6.49 22.13 3.22
CA THR A 12 6.24 23.57 3.07
C THR A 12 6.61 24.09 1.68
N ALA A 13 7.76 23.67 1.14
CA ALA A 13 8.17 24.05 -0.22
C ALA A 13 7.16 23.56 -1.27
N ARG A 14 6.63 22.35 -1.09
CA ARG A 14 5.57 21.81 -1.95
C ARG A 14 4.27 22.58 -1.81
N ASP A 15 3.83 22.84 -0.59
CA ASP A 15 2.57 23.57 -0.33
C ASP A 15 2.57 24.94 -0.96
N ILE A 16 3.72 25.65 -0.97
CA ILE A 16 3.89 26.93 -1.67
C ILE A 16 3.67 26.75 -3.17
N LEU A 17 4.16 25.64 -3.75
CA LEU A 17 4.08 25.41 -5.20
C LEU A 17 2.71 24.87 -5.66
N VAL A 18 1.93 24.19 -4.80
CA VAL A 18 0.62 23.61 -5.15
C VAL A 18 -0.31 24.60 -5.85
N GLY A 19 -0.37 25.85 -5.39
CA GLY A 19 -1.24 26.87 -5.98
C GLY A 19 -0.85 27.33 -7.40
N LYS A 20 0.38 27.03 -7.85
CA LYS A 20 0.90 27.40 -9.17
C LYS A 20 1.21 26.20 -10.04
N LEU A 21 1.56 25.08 -9.42
CA LEU A 21 1.93 23.83 -10.06
C LEU A 21 1.03 22.71 -9.51
N PRO A 22 -0.13 22.44 -10.12
CA PRO A 22 -1.03 21.41 -9.63
C PRO A 22 -0.47 19.99 -9.79
N ASN A 23 0.48 19.78 -10.73
CA ASN A 23 1.13 18.48 -10.94
C ASN A 23 2.26 18.27 -9.90
N PRO A 24 2.16 17.22 -9.05
CA PRO A 24 3.17 16.89 -8.04
C PRO A 24 4.57 16.67 -8.61
N GLN A 25 4.68 16.08 -9.80
CA GLN A 25 5.95 15.85 -10.48
C GLN A 25 6.68 17.17 -10.79
N SER A 26 5.93 18.17 -11.28
CA SER A 26 6.49 19.51 -11.55
C SER A 26 6.92 20.21 -10.25
N GLN A 27 6.21 20.00 -9.14
CA GLN A 27 6.60 20.52 -7.82
C GLN A 27 7.96 19.94 -7.40
N VAL A 28 8.08 18.60 -7.46
CA VAL A 28 9.31 17.89 -7.09
C VAL A 28 10.46 18.29 -8.00
N GLU A 29 10.24 18.46 -9.29
CA GLU A 29 11.24 18.92 -10.22
C GLU A 29 11.78 20.31 -9.85
N GLN A 30 10.90 21.27 -9.55
CA GLN A 30 11.31 22.61 -9.13
C GLN A 30 12.07 22.62 -7.81
N ILE A 31 11.63 21.84 -6.83
CA ILE A 31 12.33 21.67 -5.56
C ILE A 31 13.71 21.06 -5.79
N THR A 32 13.80 20.02 -6.62
CA THR A 32 15.07 19.36 -6.97
C THR A 32 16.06 20.33 -7.61
N ILE A 33 15.61 21.09 -8.61
CA ILE A 33 16.44 22.08 -9.30
C ILE A 33 16.97 23.12 -8.30
N ALA A 34 16.08 23.64 -7.43
CA ALA A 34 16.47 24.66 -6.46
C ALA A 34 17.43 24.12 -5.39
N MET A 35 17.21 22.89 -4.90
CA MET A 35 18.10 22.24 -3.92
C MET A 35 19.50 22.01 -4.49
N ILE A 36 19.60 21.49 -5.70
CA ILE A 36 20.90 21.27 -6.37
C ILE A 36 21.58 22.60 -6.67
N TYR A 37 20.83 23.59 -7.10
CA TYR A 37 21.35 24.92 -7.35
C TYR A 37 21.98 25.52 -6.08
N LYS A 38 21.25 25.49 -4.97
CA LYS A 38 21.77 25.95 -3.67
C LYS A 38 23.00 25.14 -3.24
N PHE A 39 22.96 23.83 -3.39
CA PHE A 39 24.06 22.95 -3.04
C PHE A 39 25.35 23.30 -3.80
N MET A 40 25.27 23.64 -5.08
CA MET A 40 26.43 24.08 -5.86
C MET A 40 27.05 25.37 -5.29
N ASP A 41 26.23 26.34 -4.88
CA ASP A 41 26.71 27.60 -4.27
C ASP A 41 27.32 27.36 -2.87
N ASP A 42 26.71 26.44 -2.09
CA ASP A 42 27.24 26.05 -0.78
C ASP A 42 28.62 25.39 -0.92
N MET A 43 28.82 24.53 -1.93
CA MET A 43 30.12 23.91 -2.23
C MET A 43 31.17 24.94 -2.62
N ASP A 44 30.85 25.96 -3.45
CA ASP A 44 31.77 27.04 -3.77
C ASP A 44 32.13 27.85 -2.54
N LYS A 45 31.18 28.15 -1.65
CA LYS A 45 31.45 28.85 -0.37
C LYS A 45 32.37 28.06 0.53
N GLU A 46 32.08 26.77 0.72
CA GLU A 46 32.89 25.88 1.54
C GLU A 46 34.34 25.81 0.98
N ALA A 47 34.48 25.66 -0.34
CA ALA A 47 35.81 25.67 -0.98
C ALA A 47 36.58 26.98 -0.70
N MET A 48 35.92 28.13 -0.81
CA MET A 48 36.53 29.43 -0.51
C MET A 48 36.86 29.59 0.97
N GLU A 49 36.04 29.15 1.88
CA GLU A 49 36.33 29.17 3.33
C GLU A 49 37.56 28.34 3.72
N PHE A 50 37.81 27.25 3.01
CA PHE A 50 39.04 26.45 3.17
C PHE A 50 40.25 26.94 2.35
N GLY A 51 40.16 28.15 1.75
CA GLY A 51 41.26 28.77 0.98
C GLY A 51 41.43 28.26 -0.45
N GLY A 52 40.40 27.54 -0.98
CA GLY A 52 40.31 27.18 -2.39
C GLY A 52 39.60 28.24 -3.23
N GLU A 53 39.34 27.92 -4.48
CA GLU A 53 38.62 28.76 -5.43
C GLU A 53 37.24 28.23 -5.73
N ALA A 54 36.27 29.12 -6.00
CA ALA A 54 34.97 28.74 -6.49
C ALA A 54 35.10 28.03 -7.84
N THR A 55 34.26 27.03 -8.06
CA THR A 55 34.28 26.22 -9.28
C THR A 55 33.03 26.42 -10.12
N PHE A 56 31.87 26.49 -9.49
CA PHE A 56 30.57 26.46 -10.19
C PHE A 56 30.19 27.87 -10.72
N PHE A 57 30.34 28.89 -9.88
CA PHE A 57 29.89 30.24 -10.17
C PHE A 57 31.07 31.18 -10.36
N THR A 58 31.77 31.03 -11.50
CA THR A 58 32.96 31.84 -11.87
C THR A 58 32.76 32.56 -13.20
N GLY A 59 33.50 33.66 -13.41
CA GLY A 59 33.45 34.46 -14.65
C GLY A 59 32.04 34.96 -14.98
N ASP A 60 31.56 34.70 -16.19
CA ASP A 60 30.22 35.13 -16.65
C ASP A 60 29.07 34.53 -15.87
N TYR A 61 29.32 33.48 -15.12
CA TYR A 61 28.31 32.76 -14.30
C TYR A 61 28.30 33.22 -12.84
N GLU A 62 29.21 34.07 -12.38
CA GLU A 62 29.23 34.59 -11.01
C GLU A 62 27.92 35.30 -10.62
N LYS A 63 27.32 36.03 -11.55
CA LYS A 63 26.02 36.71 -11.35
C LYS A 63 24.87 35.79 -11.02
N TYR A 64 24.97 34.49 -11.36
CA TYR A 64 23.98 33.46 -11.08
C TYR A 64 24.22 32.72 -9.77
N SER A 65 25.22 33.11 -8.95
CA SER A 65 25.39 32.46 -7.66
C SER A 65 24.11 32.59 -6.81
N TRP A 66 23.80 31.57 -6.02
CA TRP A 66 22.60 31.56 -5.12
C TRP A 66 22.58 32.80 -4.22
N THR A 67 23.75 33.19 -3.72
CA THR A 67 23.94 34.40 -2.90
C THR A 67 23.50 35.67 -3.62
N LYS A 68 23.79 35.81 -4.92
CA LYS A 68 23.38 36.95 -5.72
C LYS A 68 21.87 37.01 -5.97
N ILE A 69 21.20 35.85 -6.07
CA ILE A 69 19.72 35.77 -6.18
C ILE A 69 19.06 36.33 -4.93
N PHE A 70 19.68 36.16 -3.75
CA PHE A 70 19.19 36.69 -2.48
C PHE A 70 19.74 38.06 -2.11
N ASP A 71 20.35 38.83 -3.05
CA ASP A 71 20.79 40.19 -2.77
C ASP A 71 19.55 41.03 -2.32
N PRO A 72 19.59 41.65 -1.13
CA PRO A 72 18.49 42.49 -0.63
C PRO A 72 18.10 43.66 -1.55
N LYS A 73 18.99 44.03 -2.48
CA LYS A 73 18.73 45.10 -3.44
C LYS A 73 17.88 44.69 -4.63
N LEU A 74 17.72 43.35 -4.86
CA LEU A 74 16.89 42.84 -5.94
C LEU A 74 15.40 42.93 -5.61
N GLY A 75 14.65 43.55 -6.52
CA GLY A 75 13.20 43.48 -6.51
C GLY A 75 12.66 42.05 -6.85
N GLY A 76 11.41 41.73 -6.48
CA GLY A 76 10.87 40.42 -6.74
C GLY A 76 10.87 40.01 -8.22
N TYR A 77 10.59 40.93 -9.13
CA TYR A 77 10.65 40.67 -10.58
C TYR A 77 12.07 40.46 -11.10
N GLU A 78 13.04 41.17 -10.53
CA GLU A 78 14.46 41.02 -10.89
C GLU A 78 15.00 39.67 -10.40
N MET A 79 14.61 39.23 -9.19
CA MET A 79 14.90 37.90 -8.67
C MET A 79 14.28 36.81 -9.56
N LEU A 80 13.03 36.97 -9.99
CA LEU A 80 12.33 36.03 -10.88
C LEU A 80 13.06 35.91 -12.22
N ALA A 81 13.47 37.04 -12.81
CA ALA A 81 14.19 37.08 -14.08
C ALA A 81 15.59 36.44 -13.96
N LEU A 82 16.33 36.77 -12.90
CA LEU A 82 17.68 36.26 -12.66
C LEU A 82 17.66 34.74 -12.38
N TYR A 83 16.74 34.25 -11.52
CA TYR A 83 16.63 32.83 -11.25
C TYR A 83 16.17 32.05 -12.50
N GLY A 84 15.17 32.55 -13.23
CA GLY A 84 14.71 31.93 -14.47
C GLY A 84 15.79 31.87 -15.56
N GLU A 85 16.60 32.94 -15.71
CA GLU A 85 17.75 32.93 -16.62
C GLU A 85 18.83 31.96 -16.18
N ALA A 86 19.12 31.92 -14.87
CA ALA A 86 20.18 31.10 -14.30
C ALA A 86 19.93 29.60 -14.55
N ILE A 87 18.74 29.07 -14.22
CA ILE A 87 18.43 27.63 -14.39
C ILE A 87 18.51 27.18 -15.86
N VAL A 88 18.26 28.10 -16.81
CA VAL A 88 18.43 27.83 -18.25
C VAL A 88 19.90 27.89 -18.68
N LYS A 89 20.67 28.81 -18.11
CA LYS A 89 22.08 29.04 -18.51
C LYS A 89 23.06 28.05 -17.88
N LEU A 90 22.74 27.50 -16.72
CA LEU A 90 23.62 26.55 -16.02
C LEU A 90 23.97 25.31 -16.85
N ASN A 91 23.06 24.83 -17.72
CA ASN A 91 23.39 23.72 -18.62
C ASN A 91 24.49 24.04 -19.64
N GLN A 92 24.75 25.34 -19.88
CA GLN A 92 25.74 25.83 -20.83
C GLN A 92 27.05 26.20 -20.14
N ASN A 93 27.11 26.15 -18.80
CA ASN A 93 28.29 26.55 -18.05
C ASN A 93 29.43 25.53 -18.26
N PRO A 94 30.54 25.92 -18.90
CA PRO A 94 31.67 25.01 -19.20
C PRO A 94 32.45 24.62 -17.93
N ASN A 95 32.31 25.41 -16.86
CA ASN A 95 33.08 25.23 -15.62
C ASN A 95 32.49 24.19 -14.69
N ILE A 96 31.23 23.79 -14.91
CA ILE A 96 30.57 22.76 -14.05
C ILE A 96 30.68 21.36 -14.68
N PRO A 97 30.79 20.31 -13.86
CA PRO A 97 30.78 18.95 -14.35
C PRO A 97 29.60 18.63 -15.26
N GLN A 98 29.80 17.72 -16.22
CA GLN A 98 28.74 17.33 -17.18
C GLN A 98 27.46 16.91 -16.48
N LEU A 99 27.56 16.18 -15.35
CA LEU A 99 26.42 15.77 -14.53
C LEU A 99 25.48 16.94 -14.17
N PHE A 100 26.04 18.06 -13.69
CA PHE A 100 25.22 19.21 -13.32
C PHE A 100 24.62 19.88 -14.56
N ARG A 101 25.34 19.92 -15.67
CA ARG A 101 24.80 20.39 -16.96
C ARG A 101 23.61 19.55 -17.41
N ASP A 102 23.68 18.23 -17.23
CA ASP A 102 22.61 17.31 -17.58
C ASP A 102 21.39 17.47 -16.65
N ILE A 103 21.61 17.76 -15.36
CA ILE A 103 20.54 18.08 -14.40
C ILE A 103 19.76 19.33 -14.82
N PHE A 104 20.46 20.38 -15.30
CA PHE A 104 19.83 21.63 -15.76
C PHE A 104 19.39 21.61 -17.23
N LYS A 105 19.61 20.52 -17.96
CA LYS A 105 19.15 20.37 -19.34
C LYS A 105 17.63 20.47 -19.41
N ASN A 106 17.11 21.38 -20.25
CA ASN A 106 15.70 21.69 -20.41
C ASN A 106 15.00 22.20 -19.11
N ALA A 107 15.76 22.63 -18.12
CA ALA A 107 15.18 23.25 -16.93
C ALA A 107 14.58 24.61 -17.28
N TYR A 108 13.41 24.90 -16.73
CA TYR A 108 12.73 26.20 -16.89
C TYR A 108 11.86 26.49 -15.66
N LEU A 109 11.54 27.77 -15.46
CA LEU A 109 10.62 28.19 -14.42
C LEU A 109 9.19 28.22 -14.97
N PRO A 110 8.27 27.32 -14.51
CA PRO A 110 6.94 27.17 -15.13
C PRO A 110 5.90 28.20 -14.66
N TYR A 111 6.27 29.15 -13.80
CA TYR A 111 5.37 30.19 -13.30
C TYR A 111 6.08 31.56 -13.29
N ARG A 112 5.29 32.65 -13.21
CA ARG A 112 5.79 34.04 -13.33
C ARG A 112 5.41 34.92 -12.14
N ASP A 113 5.18 34.32 -10.98
CA ASP A 113 4.80 35.01 -9.76
C ASP A 113 5.99 35.23 -8.83
N PRO A 114 6.48 36.47 -8.67
CA PRO A 114 7.67 36.76 -7.88
C PRO A 114 7.49 36.46 -6.39
N GLU A 115 6.29 36.61 -5.83
CA GLU A 115 6.04 36.35 -4.41
C GLU A 115 6.09 34.84 -4.12
N THR A 116 5.50 34.02 -4.99
CA THR A 116 5.61 32.55 -4.88
C THR A 116 7.08 32.14 -4.98
N LEU A 117 7.85 32.65 -5.93
CA LEU A 117 9.27 32.33 -6.06
C LEU A 117 10.05 32.71 -4.80
N LYS A 118 9.85 33.93 -4.30
CA LYS A 118 10.53 34.42 -3.10
C LYS A 118 10.25 33.56 -1.87
N MET A 119 8.97 33.20 -1.63
CA MET A 119 8.60 32.31 -0.53
C MET A 119 9.22 30.93 -0.69
N PHE A 120 9.15 30.36 -1.88
CA PHE A 120 9.72 29.07 -2.20
C PHE A 120 11.24 29.02 -2.00
N LEU A 121 11.97 29.94 -2.62
CA LEU A 121 13.43 30.01 -2.50
C LEU A 121 13.88 30.29 -1.06
N LYS A 122 13.10 31.06 -0.28
CA LYS A 122 13.40 31.27 1.15
C LYS A 122 13.39 29.95 1.92
N VAL A 123 12.39 29.09 1.71
CA VAL A 123 12.34 27.77 2.33
C VAL A 123 13.53 26.91 1.91
N ILE A 124 13.88 26.92 0.61
CA ILE A 124 15.06 26.19 0.12
C ILE A 124 16.36 26.74 0.74
N ASN A 125 16.46 28.05 0.93
CA ASN A 125 17.66 28.66 1.53
C ASN A 125 17.90 28.25 2.98
N GLU A 126 16.86 27.87 3.70
CA GLU A 126 16.94 27.38 5.08
C GLU A 126 17.43 25.93 5.19
N PHE A 127 17.61 25.20 4.09
CA PHE A 127 18.18 23.86 4.13
C PHE A 127 19.68 23.95 4.43
N HIS A 128 20.11 23.26 5.50
CA HIS A 128 21.51 23.10 5.86
C HIS A 128 21.91 21.62 5.75
N TYR A 129 23.04 21.37 5.14
CA TYR A 129 23.54 20.02 4.91
C TYR A 129 24.89 19.84 5.57
N ASP A 130 24.94 19.07 6.65
CA ASP A 130 26.22 18.73 7.27
C ASP A 130 27.01 17.70 6.45
N HIS A 131 26.30 16.87 5.65
CA HIS A 131 26.88 15.86 4.76
C HIS A 131 25.94 15.52 3.62
N SER A 132 26.47 15.13 2.46
CA SER A 132 25.74 14.73 1.26
C SER A 132 24.71 13.59 1.48
N GLU A 133 24.94 12.69 2.46
CA GLU A 133 24.00 11.60 2.80
C GLU A 133 22.65 12.12 3.32
N LYS A 134 22.65 13.20 4.12
CA LYS A 134 21.40 13.80 4.63
C LYS A 134 20.58 14.43 3.50
N LEU A 135 21.24 15.02 2.52
CA LEU A 135 20.59 15.54 1.33
C LEU A 135 19.99 14.42 0.49
N GLY A 136 20.68 13.27 0.38
CA GLY A 136 20.16 12.07 -0.27
C GLY A 136 18.90 11.55 0.39
N ASP A 137 18.88 11.46 1.73
CA ASP A 137 17.69 11.06 2.48
C ASP A 137 16.53 12.05 2.32
N ALA A 138 16.83 13.37 2.32
CA ALA A 138 15.84 14.43 2.06
C ALA A 138 15.23 14.29 0.66
N PHE A 139 16.07 14.00 -0.31
CA PHE A 139 15.65 13.80 -1.68
C PHE A 139 14.81 12.51 -1.84
N GLU A 140 15.18 11.42 -1.17
CA GLU A 140 14.35 10.20 -1.15
C GLU A 140 12.99 10.45 -0.51
N TYR A 141 12.92 11.25 0.55
CA TYR A 141 11.64 11.67 1.13
C TYR A 141 10.82 12.48 0.13
N LEU A 142 11.43 13.49 -0.51
CA LEU A 142 10.77 14.26 -1.56
C LEU A 142 10.21 13.37 -2.66
N LEU A 143 10.99 12.41 -3.13
CA LEU A 143 10.54 11.43 -4.11
C LEU A 143 9.43 10.49 -3.57
N SER A 144 9.42 10.17 -2.27
CA SER A 144 8.37 9.33 -1.67
C SER A 144 7.01 10.00 -1.70
N VAL A 145 6.99 11.32 -1.65
CA VAL A 145 5.76 12.12 -1.69
C VAL A 145 5.17 12.20 -3.09
N LEU A 146 5.98 12.09 -4.16
CA LEU A 146 5.46 11.85 -5.53
C LEU A 146 4.56 10.63 -5.56
N GLY A 147 4.91 9.63 -4.76
CA GLY A 147 4.19 8.39 -4.62
C GLY A 147 2.80 8.51 -3.98
N SER A 148 2.40 9.60 -3.36
CA SER A 148 1.13 9.72 -2.64
C SER A 148 0.00 10.46 -3.40
N GLN A 149 0.30 11.06 -4.55
CA GLN A 149 -0.66 11.86 -5.33
C GLN A 149 -0.56 11.50 -6.82
N GLY A 150 -1.26 10.42 -7.22
CA GLY A 150 -1.12 9.83 -8.54
C GLY A 150 -1.55 10.72 -9.70
N ASP A 151 -0.66 10.83 -10.70
CA ASP A 151 -1.01 11.09 -12.08
C ASP A 151 -0.91 9.80 -12.91
N ALA A 152 -1.83 9.65 -13.85
CA ALA A 152 -2.02 8.41 -14.60
C ALA A 152 -0.76 8.01 -15.41
N GLY A 153 -0.09 6.94 -15.00
CA GLY A 153 0.88 6.23 -15.83
C GLY A 153 2.27 5.96 -15.26
N GLN A 154 2.67 6.57 -14.15
CA GLN A 154 3.96 6.30 -13.52
C GLN A 154 3.77 5.69 -12.14
N PHE A 155 4.02 4.39 -12.01
CA PHE A 155 3.90 3.64 -10.77
C PHE A 155 5.26 3.56 -10.07
N ARG A 156 5.40 4.23 -8.94
CA ARG A 156 6.60 4.07 -8.12
C ARG A 156 6.51 2.76 -7.32
N THR A 157 7.54 1.94 -7.40
CA THR A 157 7.66 0.73 -6.57
C THR A 157 7.85 1.14 -5.10
N PRO A 158 7.02 0.65 -4.17
CA PRO A 158 7.20 0.90 -2.76
C PRO A 158 8.58 0.44 -2.27
N ARG A 159 9.21 1.20 -1.37
CA ARG A 159 10.60 0.96 -0.94
C ARG A 159 10.80 -0.43 -0.35
N HIS A 160 9.89 -0.89 0.50
CA HIS A 160 9.97 -2.21 1.11
C HIS A 160 9.92 -3.36 0.09
N ILE A 161 9.26 -3.16 -1.06
CA ILE A 161 9.25 -4.13 -2.17
C ILE A 161 10.58 -4.08 -2.94
N ILE A 162 11.14 -2.90 -3.16
CA ILE A 162 12.48 -2.76 -3.74
C ILE A 162 13.49 -3.50 -2.87
N ASP A 163 13.50 -3.23 -1.56
CA ASP A 163 14.43 -3.83 -0.61
C ASP A 163 14.24 -5.36 -0.50
N PHE A 164 13.00 -5.84 -0.57
CA PHE A 164 12.68 -7.27 -0.66
C PHE A 164 13.29 -7.92 -1.91
N MET A 165 13.12 -7.31 -3.09
CA MET A 165 13.70 -7.84 -4.33
C MET A 165 15.23 -7.83 -4.30
N VAL A 166 15.83 -6.75 -3.80
CA VAL A 166 17.28 -6.64 -3.60
C VAL A 166 17.79 -7.71 -2.63
N ALA A 167 17.06 -7.94 -1.52
CA ALA A 167 17.42 -8.97 -0.55
C ALA A 167 17.39 -10.40 -1.13
N ILE A 168 16.48 -10.69 -2.07
CA ILE A 168 16.45 -11.96 -2.81
C ILE A 168 17.60 -12.06 -3.81
N MET A 169 17.84 -10.99 -4.59
CA MET A 169 18.86 -10.95 -5.63
C MET A 169 20.27 -10.93 -5.07
N GLN A 170 20.49 -10.44 -3.84
CA GLN A 170 21.79 -10.39 -3.16
C GLN A 170 22.92 -9.88 -4.06
N PRO A 171 22.86 -8.61 -4.50
CA PRO A 171 23.90 -8.01 -5.35
C PRO A 171 25.25 -7.97 -4.63
N LYS A 172 26.33 -8.26 -5.38
CA LYS A 172 27.71 -8.25 -4.89
C LYS A 172 28.49 -7.09 -5.48
N LYS A 173 29.59 -6.71 -4.82
CA LYS A 173 30.42 -5.55 -5.19
C LYS A 173 31.04 -5.63 -6.60
N ASP A 174 31.22 -6.84 -7.15
CA ASP A 174 31.86 -7.06 -8.43
C ASP A 174 30.85 -7.31 -9.57
N GLU A 175 29.55 -7.29 -9.29
CA GLU A 175 28.48 -7.55 -10.24
C GLU A 175 27.97 -6.26 -10.90
N SER A 176 27.66 -6.33 -12.18
CA SER A 176 26.99 -5.27 -12.93
C SER A 176 25.48 -5.31 -12.72
N ILE A 177 24.87 -4.15 -12.46
CA ILE A 177 23.46 -4.03 -12.09
C ILE A 177 22.76 -3.06 -13.02
N CYS A 178 21.64 -3.49 -13.61
CA CYS A 178 20.84 -2.64 -14.50
C CYS A 178 19.39 -2.56 -14.08
N ASP A 179 18.82 -1.37 -14.29
CA ASP A 179 17.37 -1.14 -14.30
C ASP A 179 16.99 -0.48 -15.64
N PRO A 180 16.36 -1.24 -16.57
CA PRO A 180 16.04 -0.73 -17.91
C PRO A 180 14.80 0.19 -17.97
N ALA A 181 14.18 0.49 -16.83
CA ALA A 181 13.06 1.43 -16.65
C ALA A 181 13.18 2.08 -15.27
N CYS A 182 14.31 2.76 -15.03
CA CYS A 182 14.83 3.04 -13.69
C CYS A 182 14.03 4.09 -12.90
N GLY A 183 13.17 4.86 -13.54
CA GLY A 183 12.40 5.91 -12.87
C GLY A 183 13.32 6.84 -12.09
N THR A 184 13.30 6.75 -10.77
CA THR A 184 14.16 7.54 -9.87
C THR A 184 15.38 6.78 -9.35
N ALA A 185 15.81 5.70 -10.00
CA ALA A 185 16.93 4.83 -9.65
C ALA A 185 16.77 4.06 -8.31
N GLY A 186 15.52 3.79 -7.89
CA GLY A 186 15.26 3.14 -6.60
C GLY A 186 15.93 1.78 -6.42
N PHE A 187 15.87 0.89 -7.42
CA PHE A 187 16.54 -0.42 -7.39
C PHE A 187 18.07 -0.28 -7.35
N LEU A 188 18.63 0.66 -8.10
CA LEU A 188 20.09 0.88 -8.16
C LEU A 188 20.62 1.35 -6.81
N ILE A 189 19.95 2.30 -6.17
CA ILE A 189 20.33 2.85 -4.87
C ILE A 189 20.15 1.82 -3.76
N SER A 190 19.04 1.06 -3.76
CA SER A 190 18.84 -0.01 -2.77
C SER A 190 19.91 -1.09 -2.91
N SER A 191 20.28 -1.47 -4.13
CA SER A 191 21.37 -2.41 -4.38
C SER A 191 22.71 -1.89 -3.86
N TYR A 192 23.02 -0.63 -4.10
CA TYR A 192 24.22 0.01 -3.59
C TYR A 192 24.25 0.01 -2.04
N LYS A 193 23.16 0.41 -1.39
CA LYS A 193 23.01 0.37 0.07
C LYS A 193 23.16 -1.05 0.62
N HIS A 194 22.60 -2.05 -0.07
CA HIS A 194 22.76 -3.46 0.31
C HIS A 194 24.23 -3.89 0.26
N ILE A 195 24.95 -3.61 -0.85
CA ILE A 195 26.36 -3.96 -0.99
C ILE A 195 27.21 -3.27 0.07
N LEU A 196 26.96 -2.01 0.37
CA LEU A 196 27.66 -1.32 1.45
C LEU A 196 27.41 -1.99 2.81
N ASN A 197 26.15 -2.35 3.12
CA ASN A 197 25.80 -3.01 4.38
C ASN A 197 26.48 -4.36 4.54
N GLU A 198 26.50 -5.19 3.49
CA GLU A 198 27.19 -6.48 3.48
C GLU A 198 28.74 -6.34 3.64
N ASN A 199 29.29 -5.18 3.32
CA ASN A 199 30.71 -4.87 3.43
C ASN A 199 31.00 -3.87 4.58
N THR A 200 30.25 -3.97 5.67
CA THR A 200 30.35 -3.10 6.85
C THR A 200 30.78 -3.86 8.08
N LYS A 201 31.80 -3.35 8.80
CA LYS A 201 32.19 -3.83 10.14
C LYS A 201 31.85 -2.81 11.22
N LYS A 202 32.22 -1.55 11.04
CA LYS A 202 32.02 -0.46 12.01
C LYS A 202 31.39 0.75 11.32
N ASN A 203 31.92 1.13 10.19
CA ASN A 203 31.40 2.24 9.38
C ASN A 203 30.95 1.69 8.03
N LYS A 204 29.92 2.31 7.45
CA LYS A 204 29.26 1.85 6.22
C LYS A 204 30.25 1.60 5.08
N GLY A 205 30.35 0.35 4.64
CA GLY A 205 31.24 -0.07 3.56
C GLY A 205 32.74 -0.04 3.90
N ASP A 206 33.13 -0.06 5.18
CA ASP A 206 34.52 0.04 5.62
C ASP A 206 35.39 -1.20 5.27
N LEU A 207 34.77 -2.29 4.85
CA LEU A 207 35.49 -3.46 4.32
C LEU A 207 35.84 -3.33 2.82
N LEU A 208 35.34 -2.30 2.12
CA LEU A 208 35.69 -2.01 0.74
C LEU A 208 36.94 -1.17 0.66
N THR A 209 37.94 -1.60 -0.13
CA THR A 209 39.09 -0.78 -0.45
C THR A 209 38.68 0.43 -1.33
N PRO A 210 39.48 1.51 -1.41
CA PRO A 210 39.22 2.64 -2.29
C PRO A 210 39.04 2.24 -3.77
N ASP A 211 39.83 1.28 -4.26
CA ASP A 211 39.73 0.78 -5.63
C ASP A 211 38.43 -0.01 -5.86
N GLU A 212 38.00 -0.81 -4.89
CA GLU A 212 36.73 -1.54 -4.96
C GLU A 212 35.53 -0.59 -4.94
N ARG A 213 35.57 0.46 -4.11
CA ARG A 213 34.54 1.52 -4.11
C ARG A 213 34.46 2.22 -5.47
N LYS A 214 35.60 2.57 -6.06
CA LYS A 214 35.67 3.21 -7.37
C LYS A 214 35.13 2.30 -8.48
N LYS A 215 35.43 1.00 -8.44
CA LYS A 215 34.86 0.02 -9.37
C LYS A 215 33.36 -0.17 -9.17
N LEU A 216 32.92 -0.31 -7.93
CA LEU A 216 31.50 -0.50 -7.56
C LEU A 216 30.62 0.61 -8.13
N ILE A 217 31.00 1.89 -7.99
CA ILE A 217 30.23 3.03 -8.53
C ILE A 217 30.00 2.89 -10.04
N ASN A 218 30.89 2.26 -10.78
CA ASN A 218 30.79 2.06 -12.22
C ASN A 218 29.93 0.87 -12.66
N ASN A 219 29.46 0.05 -11.74
CA ASN A 219 28.71 -1.17 -12.03
C ASN A 219 27.20 -0.94 -12.18
N PHE A 220 26.70 0.26 -11.90
CA PHE A 220 25.27 0.57 -11.93
C PHE A 220 24.89 1.30 -13.21
N VAL A 221 23.86 0.81 -13.89
CA VAL A 221 23.34 1.37 -15.15
C VAL A 221 21.83 1.49 -15.06
N GLY A 222 21.31 2.66 -15.47
CA GLY A 222 19.87 2.90 -15.54
C GLY A 222 19.45 3.47 -16.88
N TYR A 223 18.30 3.06 -17.36
CA TYR A 223 17.67 3.59 -18.57
C TYR A 223 16.28 4.10 -18.24
N ASP A 224 15.92 5.23 -18.78
CA ASP A 224 14.55 5.74 -18.78
C ASP A 224 14.27 6.54 -20.06
N ILE A 225 13.04 6.51 -20.54
CA ILE A 225 12.61 7.25 -21.74
C ILE A 225 12.30 8.71 -21.39
N SER A 226 11.99 9.01 -20.13
CA SER A 226 11.64 10.34 -19.65
C SER A 226 12.89 11.11 -19.24
N SER A 227 13.17 12.22 -19.91
CA SER A 227 14.27 13.13 -19.56
C SER A 227 14.14 13.67 -18.12
N GLU A 228 12.92 13.81 -17.61
CA GLU A 228 12.63 14.23 -16.22
C GLU A 228 13.05 13.15 -15.23
N MET A 229 12.68 11.88 -15.50
CA MET A 229 13.09 10.76 -14.66
C MET A 229 14.61 10.58 -14.68
N VAL A 230 15.24 10.70 -15.82
CA VAL A 230 16.71 10.69 -15.95
C VAL A 230 17.34 11.75 -15.06
N ARG A 231 16.82 12.98 -15.07
CA ARG A 231 17.28 14.07 -14.21
C ARG A 231 17.17 13.72 -12.73
N LEU A 232 16.00 13.27 -12.31
CA LEU A 232 15.77 12.85 -10.91
C LEU A 232 16.67 11.69 -10.50
N SER A 233 16.89 10.72 -11.39
CA SER A 233 17.83 9.62 -11.18
C SER A 233 19.27 10.07 -11.02
N LEU A 234 19.73 10.98 -11.88
CA LEU A 234 21.09 11.55 -11.82
C LEU A 234 21.31 12.24 -10.48
N VAL A 235 20.34 13.06 -10.04
CA VAL A 235 20.40 13.72 -8.73
C VAL A 235 20.43 12.70 -7.62
N ASN A 236 19.53 11.72 -7.64
CA ASN A 236 19.42 10.71 -6.60
C ASN A 236 20.72 9.88 -6.47
N MET A 237 21.28 9.44 -7.60
CA MET A 237 22.56 8.71 -7.62
C MET A 237 23.71 9.59 -7.12
N TYR A 238 23.78 10.84 -7.57
CA TYR A 238 24.83 11.77 -7.14
C TYR A 238 24.81 11.98 -5.61
N LEU A 239 23.65 12.22 -5.04
CA LEU A 239 23.48 12.41 -3.60
C LEU A 239 23.82 11.15 -2.78
N HIS A 240 23.86 9.99 -3.42
CA HIS A 240 24.35 8.73 -2.82
C HIS A 240 25.82 8.42 -3.14
N GLY A 241 26.59 9.42 -3.62
CA GLY A 241 28.04 9.34 -3.81
C GLY A 241 28.50 8.89 -5.20
N PHE A 242 27.61 8.80 -6.17
CA PHE A 242 27.97 8.49 -7.56
C PHE A 242 28.42 9.77 -8.28
N THR A 243 29.71 9.97 -8.44
CA THR A 243 30.26 11.17 -9.11
C THR A 243 29.95 11.21 -10.62
N THR A 244 29.79 10.07 -11.25
CA THR A 244 29.49 9.92 -12.69
C THR A 244 28.46 8.81 -12.90
N PRO A 245 27.17 9.02 -12.51
CA PRO A 245 26.14 8.02 -12.64
C PRO A 245 25.92 7.63 -14.12
N LYS A 246 25.81 6.34 -14.40
CA LYS A 246 25.51 5.83 -15.75
C LYS A 246 23.99 5.72 -15.95
N ILE A 247 23.31 6.84 -15.92
CA ILE A 247 21.88 6.94 -16.21
C ILE A 247 21.71 7.61 -17.58
N TYR A 248 20.91 6.99 -18.44
CA TYR A 248 20.76 7.41 -19.82
C TYR A 248 19.29 7.58 -20.21
N GLU A 249 19.02 8.67 -20.96
CA GLU A 249 17.76 8.80 -21.69
C GLU A 249 17.80 7.81 -22.85
N TYR A 250 17.11 6.69 -22.69
CA TYR A 250 17.18 5.56 -23.63
C TYR A 250 15.86 4.78 -23.64
N ASP A 251 15.30 4.60 -24.84
CA ASP A 251 14.16 3.72 -25.03
C ASP A 251 14.64 2.28 -25.26
N SER A 252 14.57 1.47 -24.21
CA SER A 252 14.97 0.06 -24.21
C SER A 252 14.23 -0.79 -25.24
N LEU A 253 13.05 -0.36 -25.72
CA LEU A 253 12.23 -1.15 -26.64
C LEU A 253 12.41 -0.78 -28.12
N THR A 254 12.81 0.44 -28.42
CA THR A 254 12.90 0.92 -29.80
C THR A 254 14.32 1.23 -30.27
N TYR A 255 15.25 1.54 -29.36
CA TYR A 255 16.65 1.85 -29.68
C TYR A 255 17.53 0.60 -29.67
N THR A 256 18.60 0.62 -30.43
CA THR A 256 19.51 -0.55 -30.62
C THR A 256 20.94 -0.31 -30.20
N ASP A 257 21.30 0.92 -29.83
CA ASP A 257 22.69 1.34 -29.58
C ASP A 257 23.34 0.59 -28.40
N ARG A 258 22.50 0.16 -27.42
CA ARG A 258 22.90 -0.57 -26.21
C ARG A 258 22.44 -2.04 -26.19
N TRP A 259 22.00 -2.55 -27.32
CA TRP A 259 21.50 -3.96 -27.39
C TRP A 259 22.58 -5.01 -27.09
N GLY A 260 23.83 -4.66 -27.15
CA GLY A 260 24.94 -5.58 -26.84
C GLY A 260 25.31 -5.63 -25.35
N ASP A 261 24.76 -4.76 -24.54
CA ASP A 261 25.07 -4.69 -23.12
C ASP A 261 24.44 -5.89 -22.38
N THR A 262 25.20 -6.53 -21.47
CA THR A 262 24.71 -7.60 -20.60
C THR A 262 25.05 -7.31 -19.15
N PHE A 263 24.21 -7.78 -18.23
CA PHE A 263 24.32 -7.48 -16.81
C PHE A 263 24.19 -8.73 -15.94
N ASP A 264 24.89 -8.73 -14.82
CA ASP A 264 24.80 -9.84 -13.85
C ASP A 264 23.49 -9.79 -13.07
N ILE A 265 22.95 -8.58 -12.84
CA ILE A 265 21.65 -8.40 -12.18
C ILE A 265 20.80 -7.39 -12.94
N ILE A 266 19.54 -7.75 -13.19
CA ILE A 266 18.54 -6.82 -13.69
C ILE A 266 17.35 -6.84 -12.75
N MET A 267 16.98 -5.66 -12.22
CA MET A 267 15.75 -5.50 -11.43
C MET A 267 14.94 -4.36 -12.03
N ALA A 268 13.64 -4.59 -12.20
CA ALA A 268 12.78 -3.60 -12.83
C ALA A 268 11.33 -3.69 -12.39
N ASN A 269 10.67 -2.55 -12.41
CA ASN A 269 9.21 -2.43 -12.45
C ASN A 269 8.83 -1.67 -13.72
N PRO A 270 8.79 -2.34 -14.89
CA PRO A 270 8.53 -1.68 -16.16
C PRO A 270 7.08 -1.19 -16.26
N PRO A 271 6.78 -0.22 -17.16
CA PRO A 271 5.42 0.28 -17.35
C PRO A 271 4.48 -0.82 -17.85
N PHE A 272 3.27 -0.91 -17.25
CA PHE A 272 2.24 -1.90 -17.61
C PHE A 272 1.28 -1.39 -18.68
N MET A 273 1.36 -0.12 -19.07
CA MET A 273 0.49 0.49 -20.06
C MET A 273 1.16 0.56 -21.42
N THR A 274 0.49 0.02 -22.40
CA THR A 274 0.90 0.14 -23.80
C THR A 274 0.20 1.35 -24.43
N PRO A 275 0.91 2.26 -25.12
CA PRO A 275 0.30 3.39 -25.82
C PRO A 275 -0.75 2.95 -26.84
N LYS A 276 -1.74 3.81 -27.13
CA LYS A 276 -2.69 3.56 -28.23
C LYS A 276 -1.93 3.34 -29.53
N GLY A 277 -2.19 2.23 -30.22
CA GLY A 277 -1.45 1.81 -31.40
C GLY A 277 -0.31 0.83 -31.15
N GLY A 278 0.00 0.53 -29.89
CA GLY A 278 1.07 -0.39 -29.48
C GLY A 278 2.46 0.17 -29.66
N ILE A 279 3.45 -0.61 -29.23
CA ILE A 279 4.87 -0.31 -29.40
C ILE A 279 5.38 -1.05 -30.65
N ARG A 280 6.22 -0.39 -31.44
CA ARG A 280 6.92 -1.01 -32.57
C ARG A 280 8.36 -1.29 -32.15
N PRO A 281 8.65 -2.49 -31.56
CA PRO A 281 9.97 -2.83 -31.12
C PRO A 281 10.93 -2.97 -32.29
N HIS A 282 12.21 -2.81 -32.04
CA HIS A 282 13.19 -3.11 -33.09
C HIS A 282 13.27 -4.64 -33.38
N LYS A 283 13.90 -4.98 -34.52
CA LYS A 283 13.82 -6.35 -35.08
C LYS A 283 14.58 -7.44 -34.28
N LYS A 284 15.41 -7.07 -33.30
CA LYS A 284 16.21 -8.02 -32.51
C LYS A 284 15.40 -8.72 -31.39
N PHE A 285 14.22 -8.23 -31.05
CA PHE A 285 13.34 -8.89 -30.06
C PHE A 285 12.94 -10.29 -30.53
N THR A 286 13.00 -11.25 -29.61
CA THR A 286 12.52 -12.63 -29.85
C THR A 286 10.99 -12.67 -29.91
N MET A 287 10.32 -11.89 -29.04
CA MET A 287 8.88 -11.84 -28.98
C MET A 287 8.29 -10.91 -30.05
N LYS A 288 7.37 -11.43 -30.83
CA LYS A 288 6.55 -10.62 -31.75
C LYS A 288 5.34 -10.07 -31.00
N ALA A 289 5.55 -9.02 -30.23
CA ALA A 289 4.54 -8.37 -29.43
C ALA A 289 4.60 -6.84 -29.60
N ASN A 290 3.54 -6.17 -29.22
CA ASN A 290 3.43 -4.71 -29.19
C ASN A 290 3.07 -4.18 -27.79
N ARG A 291 3.15 -5.04 -26.77
CA ARG A 291 2.83 -4.72 -25.37
C ARG A 291 4.10 -4.51 -24.57
N SER A 292 4.17 -3.38 -23.85
CA SER A 292 5.35 -2.99 -23.07
C SER A 292 5.78 -4.07 -22.07
N GLU A 293 4.84 -4.58 -21.29
CA GLU A 293 5.09 -5.56 -20.24
C GLU A 293 5.67 -6.89 -20.78
N VAL A 294 5.28 -7.30 -22.00
CA VAL A 294 5.85 -8.49 -22.66
C VAL A 294 7.26 -8.20 -23.18
N LEU A 295 7.43 -7.06 -23.83
CA LEU A 295 8.72 -6.67 -24.43
C LEU A 295 9.79 -6.42 -23.39
N PHE A 296 9.46 -5.84 -22.23
CA PHE A 296 10.44 -5.66 -21.15
C PHE A 296 10.93 -6.99 -20.56
N VAL A 297 10.05 -7.99 -20.41
CA VAL A 297 10.49 -9.32 -19.95
C VAL A 297 11.40 -9.98 -21.00
N ASP A 298 11.07 -9.85 -22.30
CA ASP A 298 11.92 -10.34 -23.39
C ASP A 298 13.28 -9.62 -23.42
N TYR A 299 13.27 -8.25 -23.27
CA TYR A 299 14.47 -7.45 -23.14
C TYR A 299 15.37 -7.95 -22.01
N ILE A 300 14.79 -8.15 -20.81
CA ILE A 300 15.52 -8.61 -19.62
C ILE A 300 16.14 -9.99 -19.89
N MET A 301 15.41 -10.93 -20.49
CA MET A 301 15.96 -12.26 -20.82
C MET A 301 17.15 -12.21 -21.79
N GLU A 302 17.17 -11.27 -22.72
CA GLU A 302 18.27 -11.08 -23.69
C GLU A 302 19.48 -10.38 -23.06
N HIS A 303 19.28 -9.54 -22.04
CA HIS A 303 20.34 -8.71 -21.44
C HIS A 303 20.88 -9.28 -20.11
N ILE A 304 20.30 -10.35 -19.54
CA ILE A 304 20.94 -11.04 -18.40
C ILE A 304 22.19 -11.77 -18.92
N ASN A 305 23.30 -11.62 -18.19
CA ASN A 305 24.52 -12.36 -18.47
C ASN A 305 24.20 -13.87 -18.56
N PRO A 306 24.50 -14.55 -19.67
CA PRO A 306 24.06 -15.93 -19.88
C PRO A 306 24.67 -16.94 -18.92
N THR A 307 25.76 -16.59 -18.23
CA THR A 307 26.51 -17.49 -17.32
C THR A 307 26.33 -17.17 -15.85
N THR A 308 26.15 -15.89 -15.51
CA THR A 308 26.08 -15.42 -14.09
C THR A 308 24.81 -14.66 -13.80
N GLY A 309 24.06 -14.28 -14.83
CA GLY A 309 23.01 -13.29 -14.71
C GLY A 309 21.72 -13.82 -14.11
N ARG A 310 21.08 -12.98 -13.29
CA ARG A 310 19.77 -13.19 -12.69
C ARG A 310 18.94 -11.92 -12.72
N ALA A 311 17.63 -12.06 -12.66
CA ALA A 311 16.74 -10.91 -12.65
C ALA A 311 15.52 -11.12 -11.76
N ALA A 312 14.98 -10.00 -11.26
CA ALA A 312 13.68 -9.93 -10.63
C ALA A 312 12.87 -8.80 -11.29
N VAL A 313 11.72 -9.15 -11.84
CA VAL A 313 10.89 -8.18 -12.58
C VAL A 313 9.45 -8.22 -12.10
N ILE A 314 8.90 -7.05 -11.78
CA ILE A 314 7.48 -6.90 -11.44
C ILE A 314 6.67 -6.91 -12.74
N VAL A 315 5.64 -7.75 -12.75
CA VAL A 315 4.77 -7.90 -13.91
C VAL A 315 3.29 -7.87 -13.48
N PRO A 316 2.38 -7.39 -14.34
CA PRO A 316 0.95 -7.48 -14.06
C PRO A 316 0.48 -8.94 -14.17
N GLU A 317 -0.57 -9.28 -13.44
CA GLU A 317 -1.18 -10.62 -13.44
C GLU A 317 -1.53 -11.15 -14.83
N GLY A 318 -1.73 -10.27 -15.82
CA GLY A 318 -1.96 -10.67 -17.20
C GLY A 318 -0.86 -11.57 -17.76
N ILE A 319 0.41 -11.32 -17.44
CA ILE A 319 1.53 -12.18 -17.84
C ILE A 319 1.40 -13.56 -17.20
N ILE A 320 0.91 -13.63 -15.97
CA ILE A 320 0.85 -14.85 -15.18
C ILE A 320 -0.12 -15.87 -15.76
N PHE A 321 -1.32 -15.45 -16.19
CA PHE A 321 -2.35 -16.41 -16.55
C PHE A 321 -3.21 -16.08 -17.79
N GLN A 322 -3.15 -14.87 -18.35
CA GLN A 322 -4.01 -14.54 -19.51
C GLN A 322 -3.74 -15.41 -20.74
N SER A 323 -4.80 -15.71 -21.48
CA SER A 323 -4.77 -16.61 -22.64
C SER A 323 -4.33 -15.96 -23.96
N ALA A 324 -4.09 -14.64 -23.99
CA ALA A 324 -3.64 -13.93 -25.20
C ALA A 324 -2.30 -14.53 -25.71
N THR A 325 -2.17 -14.63 -27.04
CA THR A 325 -1.06 -15.31 -27.73
C THR A 325 0.32 -14.84 -27.24
N ALA A 326 0.51 -13.52 -27.11
CA ALA A 326 1.81 -12.98 -26.65
C ALA A 326 2.15 -13.41 -25.23
N TYR A 327 1.20 -13.43 -24.31
CA TYR A 327 1.43 -13.87 -22.93
C TYR A 327 1.73 -15.36 -22.85
N LYS A 328 0.99 -16.20 -23.57
CA LYS A 328 1.28 -17.64 -23.63
C LYS A 328 2.66 -17.91 -24.22
N ALA A 329 3.02 -17.23 -25.30
CA ALA A 329 4.33 -17.39 -25.94
C ALA A 329 5.47 -16.97 -25.00
N LEU A 330 5.29 -15.87 -24.24
CA LEU A 330 6.29 -15.43 -23.24
C LEU A 330 6.44 -16.45 -22.12
N ARG A 331 5.34 -16.93 -21.53
CA ARG A 331 5.38 -17.96 -20.47
C ARG A 331 6.04 -19.25 -20.96
N LYS A 332 5.71 -19.68 -22.19
CA LYS A 332 6.39 -20.81 -22.85
C LYS A 332 7.89 -20.61 -22.91
N LEU A 333 8.32 -19.43 -23.35
CA LEU A 333 9.74 -19.09 -23.45
C LEU A 333 10.43 -19.12 -22.07
N LEU A 334 9.81 -18.52 -21.06
CA LEU A 334 10.32 -18.47 -19.68
C LEU A 334 10.53 -19.87 -19.09
N VAL A 335 9.58 -20.79 -19.30
CA VAL A 335 9.61 -22.15 -18.76
C VAL A 335 10.52 -23.08 -19.58
N GLU A 336 10.31 -23.17 -20.89
CA GLU A 336 11.03 -24.11 -21.74
C GLU A 336 12.50 -23.76 -21.96
N LYS A 337 12.85 -22.47 -21.97
CA LYS A 337 14.24 -21.99 -22.07
C LYS A 337 14.95 -21.92 -20.71
N ASN A 338 14.29 -22.38 -19.65
CA ASN A 338 14.83 -22.42 -18.30
C ASN A 338 15.34 -21.06 -17.80
N PHE A 339 14.54 -20.02 -17.93
CA PHE A 339 14.82 -18.73 -17.30
C PHE A 339 14.19 -18.63 -15.91
N LEU A 340 12.95 -19.11 -15.76
CA LEU A 340 12.13 -18.95 -14.58
C LEU A 340 12.38 -20.05 -13.54
N TYR A 341 12.72 -19.67 -12.30
CA TYR A 341 12.80 -20.58 -11.16
C TYR A 341 11.78 -20.29 -10.06
N GLY A 342 11.18 -19.09 -10.07
CA GLY A 342 10.19 -18.72 -9.06
C GLY A 342 9.26 -17.58 -9.48
N VAL A 343 8.09 -17.54 -8.85
CA VAL A 343 7.09 -16.49 -8.99
C VAL A 343 6.62 -16.10 -7.60
N VAL A 344 6.63 -14.79 -7.28
CA VAL A 344 6.10 -14.25 -6.02
C VAL A 344 4.87 -13.43 -6.33
N SER A 345 3.69 -13.88 -5.90
CA SER A 345 2.44 -13.14 -6.02
C SER A 345 2.36 -12.08 -4.94
N LEU A 346 2.11 -10.83 -5.31
CA LEU A 346 1.99 -9.70 -4.40
C LEU A 346 0.52 -9.40 -4.06
N PRO A 347 0.22 -8.76 -2.92
CA PRO A 347 -1.14 -8.44 -2.54
C PRO A 347 -1.80 -7.45 -3.52
N SER A 348 -3.10 -7.59 -3.72
CA SER A 348 -3.89 -6.61 -4.49
C SER A 348 -3.91 -5.28 -3.74
N GLY A 349 -3.75 -4.17 -4.47
CA GLY A 349 -3.71 -2.84 -3.85
C GLY A 349 -2.32 -2.38 -3.40
N LEU A 350 -1.27 -3.15 -3.68
CA LEU A 350 0.12 -2.76 -3.41
C LEU A 350 0.47 -1.38 -3.99
N PHE A 351 -0.01 -1.07 -5.17
CA PHE A 351 0.24 0.17 -5.90
C PHE A 351 -0.87 1.23 -5.71
N GLN A 352 -1.75 1.09 -4.71
CA GLN A 352 -2.70 2.15 -4.39
C GLN A 352 -1.96 3.41 -3.89
N PRO A 353 -2.46 4.63 -4.20
CA PRO A 353 -3.69 4.94 -4.94
C PRO A 353 -3.59 4.88 -6.48
N TYR A 354 -2.42 4.55 -7.05
CA TYR A 354 -2.18 4.63 -8.52
C TYR A 354 -2.87 3.56 -9.32
N SER A 355 -2.87 2.34 -8.80
CA SER A 355 -3.40 1.18 -9.52
C SER A 355 -3.90 0.11 -8.58
N GLY A 356 -5.08 -0.43 -8.88
CA GLY A 356 -5.60 -1.66 -8.27
C GLY A 356 -5.09 -2.94 -8.94
N VAL A 357 -4.18 -2.84 -9.91
CA VAL A 357 -3.67 -4.00 -10.64
C VAL A 357 -2.88 -4.89 -9.70
N LYS A 358 -3.29 -6.14 -9.57
CA LYS A 358 -2.51 -7.17 -8.89
C LYS A 358 -1.27 -7.51 -9.71
N THR A 359 -0.15 -7.70 -9.03
CA THR A 359 1.16 -7.93 -9.66
C THR A 359 1.85 -9.15 -9.06
N SER A 360 2.86 -9.63 -9.78
CA SER A 360 3.76 -10.69 -9.32
C SER A 360 5.20 -10.34 -9.69
N ILE A 361 6.16 -10.92 -8.97
CA ILE A 361 7.58 -10.85 -9.31
C ILE A 361 7.98 -12.14 -10.00
N LEU A 362 8.57 -12.04 -11.20
CA LEU A 362 9.23 -13.16 -11.86
C LEU A 362 10.69 -13.20 -11.40
N LEU A 363 11.13 -14.34 -10.92
CA LEU A 363 12.49 -14.60 -10.50
C LEU A 363 13.21 -15.43 -11.58
N LEU A 364 14.17 -14.81 -12.26
CA LEU A 364 14.85 -15.34 -13.43
C LEU A 364 16.33 -15.61 -13.11
N ASP A 365 16.79 -16.81 -13.39
CA ASP A 365 18.20 -17.22 -13.36
C ASP A 365 18.35 -18.49 -14.20
N LYS A 366 18.96 -18.37 -15.38
CA LYS A 366 19.07 -19.45 -16.33
C LYS A 366 19.94 -20.63 -15.82
N THR A 367 20.94 -20.34 -15.01
CA THR A 367 21.84 -21.35 -14.45
C THR A 367 21.15 -22.11 -13.32
N LEU A 368 20.37 -21.42 -12.50
CA LEU A 368 19.60 -22.00 -11.42
C LEU A 368 18.40 -22.80 -11.96
N ALA A 369 17.64 -22.21 -12.89
CA ALA A 369 16.46 -22.85 -13.47
C ALA A 369 16.77 -24.11 -14.28
N LYS A 370 18.01 -24.27 -14.81
CA LYS A 370 18.46 -25.49 -15.45
C LYS A 370 18.76 -26.64 -14.48
N LYS A 371 19.05 -26.33 -13.22
CA LYS A 371 19.38 -27.32 -12.17
C LYS A 371 18.14 -27.92 -11.52
N THR A 372 16.96 -27.40 -11.81
CA THR A 372 15.69 -27.90 -11.25
C THR A 372 14.63 -28.04 -12.34
N ASP A 373 13.82 -29.08 -12.25
CA ASP A 373 12.59 -29.28 -13.04
C ASP A 373 11.37 -28.65 -12.41
N LYS A 374 11.53 -27.87 -11.32
CA LYS A 374 10.46 -27.31 -10.51
C LYS A 374 10.52 -25.79 -10.53
N ILE A 375 9.36 -25.14 -10.34
CA ILE A 375 9.19 -23.69 -10.18
C ILE A 375 8.55 -23.45 -8.81
N LEU A 376 9.13 -22.53 -8.05
CA LEU A 376 8.62 -22.09 -6.75
C LEU A 376 7.54 -21.00 -6.95
N PHE A 377 6.43 -21.13 -6.24
CA PHE A 377 5.40 -20.09 -6.14
C PHE A 377 5.24 -19.67 -4.67
N VAL A 378 5.42 -18.40 -4.39
CA VAL A 378 5.26 -17.80 -3.05
C VAL A 378 4.12 -16.79 -3.12
N LYS A 379 3.26 -16.74 -2.10
CA LYS A 379 2.17 -15.77 -2.02
C LYS A 379 2.37 -14.84 -0.83
N ILE A 380 2.53 -13.56 -1.09
CA ILE A 380 2.54 -12.50 -0.09
C ILE A 380 1.11 -12.00 0.07
N GLU A 381 0.55 -12.10 1.26
CA GLU A 381 -0.76 -11.58 1.61
C GLU A 381 -0.65 -10.26 2.39
N ASN A 382 0.41 -10.12 3.19
CA ASN A 382 0.70 -8.95 3.99
C ASN A 382 2.12 -8.43 3.70
N ASP A 383 2.23 -7.31 3.00
CA ASP A 383 3.51 -6.67 2.69
C ASP A 383 3.99 -5.68 3.78
N GLY A 384 3.33 -5.66 4.95
CA GLY A 384 3.64 -4.75 6.05
C GLY A 384 2.87 -3.44 6.02
N TYR A 385 1.89 -3.29 5.12
CA TYR A 385 1.09 -2.08 4.99
C TYR A 385 -0.39 -2.41 4.78
N SER A 386 -1.28 -1.56 5.29
CA SER A 386 -2.72 -1.70 5.07
C SER A 386 -3.08 -1.58 3.58
N LEU A 387 -4.10 -2.33 3.15
CA LEU A 387 -4.62 -2.28 1.78
C LEU A 387 -5.63 -1.13 1.65
N GLY A 388 -5.25 -0.04 1.03
CA GLY A 388 -6.14 1.11 0.81
C GLY A 388 -5.40 2.30 0.20
N ALA A 389 -6.14 3.37 -0.12
CA ALA A 389 -5.56 4.57 -0.74
C ALA A 389 -4.51 5.26 0.15
N GLN A 390 -4.68 5.18 1.47
CA GLN A 390 -3.68 5.59 2.46
C GLN A 390 -3.07 4.34 3.10
N ARG A 391 -1.93 3.92 2.60
CA ARG A 391 -1.20 2.77 3.11
C ARG A 391 -0.53 3.11 4.44
N LYS A 392 -1.00 2.49 5.53
CA LYS A 392 -0.41 2.62 6.87
C LYS A 392 0.46 1.40 7.15
N GLU A 393 1.60 1.62 7.76
CA GLU A 393 2.49 0.55 8.20
C GLU A 393 1.81 -0.34 9.24
N LEU A 394 1.99 -1.64 9.12
CA LEU A 394 1.48 -2.68 10.02
C LEU A 394 2.64 -3.25 10.83
N THR A 395 2.33 -3.85 11.98
CA THR A 395 3.31 -4.47 12.89
C THR A 395 3.84 -5.80 12.37
N THR A 396 3.20 -6.42 11.39
CA THR A 396 3.57 -7.71 10.81
C THR A 396 3.76 -7.60 9.31
N SER A 397 4.61 -8.45 8.74
CA SER A 397 4.87 -8.52 7.30
C SER A 397 5.32 -9.93 6.92
N ASP A 398 4.88 -10.43 5.76
CA ASP A 398 5.32 -11.71 5.20
C ASP A 398 6.69 -11.62 4.53
N LEU A 399 7.19 -10.41 4.22
CA LEU A 399 8.39 -10.22 3.41
C LEU A 399 9.67 -10.81 4.02
N PRO A 400 9.94 -10.72 5.34
CA PRO A 400 11.11 -11.33 5.95
C PRO A 400 11.12 -12.87 5.80
N ASP A 401 10.00 -13.52 6.09
CA ASP A 401 9.86 -14.97 6.00
C ASP A 401 9.96 -15.45 4.55
N ALA A 402 9.32 -14.71 3.61
CA ALA A 402 9.45 -14.98 2.18
C ALA A 402 10.90 -14.86 1.70
N THR A 403 11.62 -13.82 2.13
CA THR A 403 13.04 -13.62 1.80
C THR A 403 13.89 -14.81 2.25
N ASN A 404 13.71 -15.22 3.51
CA ASN A 404 14.44 -16.32 4.11
C ASN A 404 14.15 -17.63 3.38
N PHE A 405 12.88 -17.92 3.11
CA PHE A 405 12.49 -19.15 2.43
C PHE A 405 12.99 -19.20 0.98
N ILE A 406 12.87 -18.12 0.22
CA ILE A 406 13.37 -18.06 -1.18
C ILE A 406 14.89 -18.25 -1.21
N LYS A 407 15.64 -17.64 -0.28
CA LYS A 407 17.09 -17.84 -0.16
C LYS A 407 17.46 -19.30 0.18
N GLN A 408 16.72 -19.94 1.07
CA GLN A 408 16.90 -21.38 1.38
C GLN A 408 16.65 -22.23 0.13
N TYR A 409 15.57 -21.95 -0.60
CA TYR A 409 15.25 -22.67 -1.84
C TYR A 409 16.31 -22.49 -2.91
N ILE A 410 16.81 -21.26 -3.14
CA ILE A 410 17.92 -20.97 -4.04
C ILE A 410 19.18 -21.77 -3.65
N THR A 411 19.49 -21.81 -2.36
CA THR A 411 20.64 -22.55 -1.83
C THR A 411 20.48 -24.05 -2.04
N ALA A 412 19.29 -24.59 -1.80
CA ALA A 412 18.97 -25.99 -2.02
C ALA A 412 19.16 -26.40 -3.50
N ILE A 413 18.69 -25.57 -4.45
CA ILE A 413 18.91 -25.83 -5.89
C ILE A 413 20.40 -25.75 -6.23
N ARG A 414 21.14 -24.75 -5.74
CA ARG A 414 22.57 -24.60 -6.02
C ARG A 414 23.38 -25.79 -5.57
N ASN A 415 23.08 -26.31 -4.39
CA ASN A 415 23.77 -27.45 -3.76
C ASN A 415 23.19 -28.81 -4.17
N ASN A 416 22.07 -28.83 -4.88
CA ASN A 416 21.27 -30.03 -5.16
C ASN A 416 20.90 -30.80 -3.86
N ASP A 417 20.62 -30.09 -2.81
CA ASP A 417 20.28 -30.62 -1.48
C ASP A 417 19.02 -29.93 -0.94
N PHE A 418 17.93 -30.66 -0.90
CA PHE A 418 16.61 -30.22 -0.42
C PHE A 418 16.26 -30.75 0.98
N SER A 419 17.20 -31.32 1.71
CA SER A 419 16.97 -31.96 3.02
C SER A 419 16.42 -31.02 4.08
N GLN A 420 16.66 -29.71 3.92
CA GLN A 420 16.19 -28.65 4.82
C GLN A 420 14.82 -28.07 4.42
N ILE A 421 14.20 -28.55 3.35
CA ILE A 421 12.92 -28.05 2.85
C ILE A 421 11.84 -29.11 3.08
N ASP A 422 10.90 -28.81 3.96
CA ASP A 422 9.70 -29.61 4.13
C ASP A 422 8.69 -29.23 3.03
N PHE A 423 8.56 -30.09 2.03
CA PHE A 423 7.65 -29.88 0.91
C PHE A 423 6.18 -30.11 1.27
N GLU A 424 5.87 -30.69 2.42
CA GLU A 424 4.51 -30.91 2.89
C GLU A 424 3.99 -29.66 3.60
N HIS A 425 4.87 -28.91 4.29
CA HIS A 425 4.52 -27.73 5.08
C HIS A 425 5.36 -26.52 4.66
N LEU A 426 5.16 -26.03 3.44
CA LEU A 426 5.85 -24.85 2.94
C LEU A 426 5.24 -23.56 3.55
N PRO A 427 6.07 -22.58 3.95
CA PRO A 427 5.59 -21.33 4.56
C PRO A 427 4.84 -20.44 3.54
N LEU A 428 4.05 -19.49 4.05
CA LEU A 428 3.43 -18.42 3.26
C LEU A 428 2.57 -18.93 2.09
N ASN A 429 1.80 -19.97 2.30
CA ASN A 429 1.03 -20.58 1.22
C ASN A 429 1.88 -20.82 -0.06
N SER A 430 3.16 -21.18 0.12
CA SER A 430 4.05 -21.49 -1.01
C SER A 430 3.73 -22.86 -1.60
N ILE A 431 4.11 -23.05 -2.85
CA ILE A 431 4.03 -24.35 -3.53
C ILE A 431 5.18 -24.47 -4.52
N VAL A 432 5.67 -25.69 -4.68
CA VAL A 432 6.66 -26.04 -5.69
C VAL A 432 6.02 -26.96 -6.72
N VAL A 433 6.06 -26.56 -7.99
CA VAL A 433 5.35 -27.25 -9.08
C VAL A 433 6.34 -27.71 -10.14
N GLU A 434 6.19 -28.95 -10.60
CA GLU A 434 6.99 -29.49 -11.70
C GLU A 434 6.69 -28.77 -13.01
N LYS A 435 7.73 -28.48 -13.81
CA LYS A 435 7.58 -27.84 -15.12
C LYS A 435 6.70 -28.65 -16.06
N SER A 436 6.79 -29.99 -16.00
CA SER A 436 5.92 -30.90 -16.73
C SER A 436 4.45 -30.60 -16.54
N ARG A 437 4.03 -30.36 -15.29
CA ARG A 437 2.64 -30.01 -14.94
C ARG A 437 2.22 -28.63 -15.43
N ILE A 438 3.16 -27.68 -15.47
CA ILE A 438 2.91 -26.33 -15.99
C ILE A 438 2.71 -26.36 -17.51
N THR A 439 3.38 -27.27 -18.19
CA THR A 439 3.34 -27.43 -19.65
C THR A 439 2.20 -28.30 -20.16
N GLU A 440 1.58 -29.12 -19.31
CA GLU A 440 0.62 -30.16 -19.65
C GLU A 440 -0.53 -29.71 -20.56
N ASN A 441 -1.12 -28.56 -20.28
CA ASN A 441 -2.25 -28.02 -21.04
C ASN A 441 -1.82 -26.98 -22.11
N GLY A 442 -0.52 -26.75 -22.31
CA GLY A 442 0.01 -25.80 -23.28
C GLY A 442 -0.31 -24.33 -23.01
N ASP A 443 -0.88 -23.97 -21.88
CA ASP A 443 -1.17 -22.59 -21.47
C ASP A 443 -0.06 -21.95 -20.61
N TYR A 444 0.83 -22.78 -20.05
CA TYR A 444 1.97 -22.36 -19.24
C TYR A 444 1.56 -21.41 -18.10
N ASN A 445 0.45 -21.67 -17.46
CA ASN A 445 -0.08 -20.81 -16.40
C ASN A 445 0.89 -20.70 -15.23
N LEU A 446 1.19 -19.49 -14.77
CA LEU A 446 2.13 -19.20 -13.68
C LEU A 446 1.44 -18.72 -12.38
N SER A 447 0.13 -19.01 -12.23
CA SER A 447 -0.57 -18.79 -10.97
C SER A 447 -0.37 -19.98 -10.04
N GLY A 448 0.28 -19.77 -8.89
CA GLY A 448 0.48 -20.82 -7.88
C GLY A 448 -0.86 -21.39 -7.35
N ASP A 449 -1.88 -20.56 -7.23
CA ASP A 449 -3.21 -20.95 -6.73
C ASP A 449 -3.86 -22.03 -7.60
N ARG A 450 -3.60 -22.02 -8.92
CA ARG A 450 -4.07 -23.06 -9.83
C ARG A 450 -3.55 -24.47 -9.47
N TYR A 451 -2.37 -24.56 -8.92
CA TYR A 451 -1.71 -25.83 -8.61
C TYR A 451 -1.95 -26.30 -7.19
N ARG A 452 -2.27 -25.40 -6.25
CA ARG A 452 -2.61 -25.72 -4.86
C ARG A 452 -3.87 -26.58 -4.77
N ASN A 453 -4.92 -26.19 -5.47
CA ASN A 453 -6.20 -26.93 -5.49
C ASN A 453 -6.09 -28.38 -6.00
N ASN A 454 -4.98 -28.72 -6.68
CA ASN A 454 -4.74 -30.09 -7.15
C ASN A 454 -3.95 -30.97 -6.18
N ILE A 455 -3.27 -30.40 -5.17
CA ILE A 455 -2.62 -31.18 -4.09
C ILE A 455 -3.68 -31.56 -3.06
N ALA A 456 -4.59 -30.67 -2.70
CA ALA A 456 -5.77 -30.96 -1.90
C ALA A 456 -6.75 -31.96 -2.57
N LYS A 457 -6.70 -32.12 -3.89
CA LYS A 457 -7.58 -33.01 -4.68
C LYS A 457 -7.22 -34.48 -4.64
N LYS A 458 -6.12 -34.91 -4.02
CA LYS A 458 -5.78 -36.33 -3.90
C LYS A 458 -6.57 -37.04 -2.78
N HIS A 459 -7.25 -36.31 -1.89
CA HIS A 459 -7.91 -36.90 -0.71
C HIS A 459 -9.26 -36.23 -0.40
N SER A 460 -10.20 -36.28 -1.34
CA SER A 460 -11.61 -35.99 -0.99
C SER A 460 -12.28 -37.28 -0.55
N LYS A 461 -13.00 -37.22 0.57
CA LYS A 461 -13.81 -38.32 1.11
C LYS A 461 -14.95 -38.77 0.15
N PHE A 462 -15.33 -37.91 -0.78
CA PHE A 462 -16.42 -38.10 -1.73
C PHE A 462 -15.93 -37.89 -3.18
N ASP A 463 -16.68 -38.45 -4.13
CA ASP A 463 -16.40 -38.29 -5.56
C ASP A 463 -16.41 -36.81 -5.97
N LEU A 464 -15.40 -36.41 -6.75
CA LEU A 464 -15.31 -35.08 -7.31
C LEU A 464 -15.96 -35.05 -8.69
N VAL A 465 -16.99 -34.21 -8.82
CA VAL A 465 -17.71 -33.99 -10.08
C VAL A 465 -17.47 -32.59 -10.62
N GLU A 466 -17.53 -32.41 -11.94
CA GLU A 466 -17.52 -31.06 -12.52
C GLU A 466 -18.83 -30.33 -12.20
N LEU A 467 -18.76 -29.03 -11.92
CA LEU A 467 -19.93 -28.23 -11.57
C LEU A 467 -21.01 -28.30 -12.68
N SER A 468 -20.57 -28.37 -13.94
CA SER A 468 -21.48 -28.55 -15.10
C SER A 468 -22.21 -29.90 -15.15
N GLU A 469 -21.73 -30.91 -14.44
CA GLU A 469 -22.39 -32.23 -14.37
C GLU A 469 -23.64 -32.22 -13.46
N VAL A 470 -23.68 -31.30 -12.51
CA VAL A 470 -24.75 -31.20 -11.49
C VAL A 470 -25.50 -29.87 -11.52
N CYS A 471 -25.00 -28.88 -12.24
CA CYS A 471 -25.61 -27.55 -12.32
C CYS A 471 -25.71 -27.04 -13.77
N ASP A 472 -26.85 -26.44 -14.12
CA ASP A 472 -26.94 -25.55 -15.28
C ASP A 472 -26.39 -24.18 -14.91
N LEU A 473 -25.37 -23.73 -15.68
CA LEU A 473 -24.65 -22.48 -15.49
C LEU A 473 -25.03 -21.48 -16.57
N TYR A 474 -25.71 -20.39 -16.22
CA TYR A 474 -26.15 -19.40 -17.19
C TYR A 474 -26.17 -17.99 -16.61
N GLN A 475 -26.07 -16.99 -17.50
CA GLN A 475 -26.26 -15.58 -17.17
C GLN A 475 -27.68 -15.16 -17.62
N PRO A 476 -28.52 -14.66 -16.67
CA PRO A 476 -29.84 -14.18 -17.02
C PRO A 476 -29.81 -12.88 -17.83
N GLN A 477 -30.98 -12.48 -18.31
CA GLN A 477 -31.16 -11.24 -19.05
C GLN A 477 -30.90 -10.03 -18.16
N THR A 478 -30.05 -9.12 -18.63
CA THR A 478 -29.78 -7.84 -17.98
C THR A 478 -30.89 -6.84 -18.24
N ILE A 479 -31.25 -6.05 -17.20
CA ILE A 479 -32.09 -4.86 -17.32
C ILE A 479 -31.24 -3.64 -17.01
N SER A 480 -31.60 -2.48 -17.59
CA SER A 480 -30.86 -1.25 -17.32
C SER A 480 -31.30 -0.59 -16.00
N ALA A 481 -30.43 0.25 -15.41
CA ALA A 481 -30.77 0.97 -14.20
C ALA A 481 -31.99 1.91 -14.39
N SER A 482 -32.28 2.32 -15.62
CA SER A 482 -33.48 3.12 -15.97
C SER A 482 -34.80 2.34 -15.84
N ASP A 483 -34.73 1.00 -15.81
CA ASP A 483 -35.89 0.14 -15.66
C ASP A 483 -36.27 -0.09 -14.18
N PHE A 484 -35.41 0.27 -13.25
CA PHE A 484 -35.65 0.11 -11.82
C PHE A 484 -36.79 1.03 -11.35
N LYS A 485 -37.57 0.53 -10.39
CA LYS A 485 -38.70 1.22 -9.79
C LYS A 485 -38.45 1.46 -8.30
N GLU A 486 -38.67 2.68 -7.81
CA GLU A 486 -38.51 2.99 -6.39
C GLU A 486 -39.39 2.12 -5.47
N ASN A 487 -40.60 1.79 -5.94
CA ASN A 487 -41.61 0.98 -5.24
C ASN A 487 -41.93 -0.33 -6.01
N GLY A 488 -40.94 -0.94 -6.68
CA GLY A 488 -41.15 -2.21 -7.35
C GLY A 488 -41.40 -3.35 -6.36
N GLU A 489 -42.24 -4.31 -6.77
CA GLU A 489 -42.64 -5.44 -5.89
C GLU A 489 -41.49 -6.44 -5.69
N TYR A 490 -40.60 -6.62 -6.68
CA TYR A 490 -39.59 -7.66 -6.68
C TYR A 490 -38.20 -7.08 -6.63
N LYS A 491 -37.34 -7.75 -5.84
CA LYS A 491 -35.92 -7.38 -5.70
C LYS A 491 -35.14 -7.69 -6.99
N VAL A 492 -34.27 -6.78 -7.38
CA VAL A 492 -33.32 -6.99 -8.48
C VAL A 492 -31.97 -7.34 -7.88
N PHE A 493 -31.48 -8.54 -8.21
CA PHE A 493 -30.15 -9.01 -7.80
C PHE A 493 -29.13 -8.72 -8.88
N GLY A 494 -28.10 -7.97 -8.52
CA GLY A 494 -26.90 -7.77 -9.31
C GLY A 494 -25.78 -8.71 -8.92
N ALA A 495 -24.55 -8.28 -9.21
CA ALA A 495 -23.35 -9.04 -8.88
C ALA A 495 -23.18 -9.29 -7.37
N ASN A 496 -23.48 -8.28 -6.51
CA ASN A 496 -23.19 -8.31 -5.07
C ASN A 496 -24.43 -8.20 -4.17
N GLY A 497 -25.56 -8.75 -4.61
CA GLY A 497 -26.80 -8.69 -3.87
C GLY A 497 -27.82 -7.75 -4.49
N VAL A 498 -28.74 -7.21 -3.69
CA VAL A 498 -29.86 -6.37 -4.14
C VAL A 498 -29.34 -5.01 -4.63
N ILE A 499 -29.70 -4.64 -5.86
CA ILE A 499 -29.31 -3.38 -6.51
C ILE A 499 -30.49 -2.46 -6.82
N GLY A 500 -31.72 -2.90 -6.60
CA GLY A 500 -32.95 -2.16 -6.84
C GLY A 500 -34.19 -3.03 -6.79
N TYR A 501 -35.31 -2.46 -7.27
CA TYR A 501 -36.60 -3.12 -7.34
C TYR A 501 -37.19 -3.04 -8.73
N TYR A 502 -38.04 -4.00 -9.10
CA TYR A 502 -38.72 -4.07 -10.39
C TYR A 502 -40.14 -4.64 -10.27
N ASP A 503 -40.96 -4.45 -11.29
CA ASP A 503 -42.36 -4.90 -11.30
C ASP A 503 -42.52 -6.37 -11.79
N LYS A 504 -41.42 -7.01 -12.16
CA LYS A 504 -41.39 -8.40 -12.66
C LYS A 504 -40.23 -9.16 -12.03
N TYR A 505 -40.37 -10.47 -12.04
CA TYR A 505 -39.28 -11.39 -11.69
C TYR A 505 -38.96 -12.32 -12.85
N ASN A 506 -37.76 -12.86 -12.91
CA ASN A 506 -37.34 -13.86 -13.91
C ASN A 506 -37.00 -15.22 -13.28
N HIS A 507 -36.99 -15.30 -11.93
CA HIS A 507 -36.77 -16.53 -11.17
C HIS A 507 -37.84 -16.65 -10.09
N GLU A 508 -38.57 -17.77 -10.08
CA GLU A 508 -39.62 -18.07 -9.10
C GLU A 508 -39.00 -18.47 -7.75
N ASP A 509 -37.94 -19.30 -7.83
CA ASP A 509 -37.23 -19.83 -6.65
C ASP A 509 -35.97 -19.02 -6.36
N SER A 510 -35.46 -19.18 -5.13
CA SER A 510 -34.10 -18.71 -4.80
C SER A 510 -33.04 -19.45 -5.58
N GLU A 511 -32.01 -18.76 -6.05
CA GLU A 511 -30.92 -19.33 -6.84
C GLU A 511 -29.55 -18.99 -6.28
N VAL A 512 -28.55 -19.87 -6.53
CA VAL A 512 -27.16 -19.62 -6.20
C VAL A 512 -26.54 -18.72 -7.27
N LEU A 513 -26.00 -17.59 -6.83
CA LEU A 513 -25.46 -16.53 -7.67
C LEU A 513 -23.96 -16.41 -7.50
N ILE A 514 -23.24 -16.35 -8.61
CA ILE A 514 -21.79 -16.15 -8.63
C ILE A 514 -21.53 -14.82 -9.34
N THR A 515 -20.85 -13.87 -8.67
CA THR A 515 -20.47 -12.60 -9.28
C THR A 515 -19.52 -12.82 -10.46
N CYS A 516 -19.92 -12.40 -11.64
CA CYS A 516 -19.18 -12.69 -12.88
C CYS A 516 -18.15 -11.66 -13.26
N ARG A 517 -18.21 -10.42 -12.75
CA ARG A 517 -17.39 -9.30 -13.21
C ARG A 517 -17.07 -8.32 -12.09
N GLY A 518 -15.93 -7.63 -12.23
CA GLY A 518 -15.51 -6.54 -11.33
C GLY A 518 -14.66 -7.01 -10.16
N ALA A 519 -14.39 -6.08 -9.24
CA ALA A 519 -13.50 -6.29 -8.08
C ALA A 519 -13.97 -7.43 -7.14
N THR A 520 -15.26 -7.73 -7.13
CA THR A 520 -15.88 -8.78 -6.32
C THR A 520 -16.17 -10.06 -7.09
N CYS A 521 -15.55 -10.24 -8.25
CA CYS A 521 -15.71 -11.44 -9.08
C CYS A 521 -15.41 -12.71 -8.25
N GLY A 522 -16.31 -13.69 -8.33
CA GLY A 522 -16.22 -14.92 -7.53
C GLY A 522 -16.98 -14.90 -6.20
N THR A 523 -17.54 -13.75 -5.80
CA THR A 523 -18.42 -13.69 -4.61
C THR A 523 -19.70 -14.50 -4.85
N ILE A 524 -20.09 -15.30 -3.85
CA ILE A 524 -21.29 -16.15 -3.90
C ILE A 524 -22.42 -15.49 -3.10
N ASN A 525 -23.56 -15.35 -3.73
CA ASN A 525 -24.80 -14.84 -3.16
C ASN A 525 -25.94 -15.84 -3.32
N PHE A 526 -27.02 -15.65 -2.56
CA PHE A 526 -28.25 -16.45 -2.65
C PHE A 526 -29.43 -15.50 -2.86
N SER A 527 -30.19 -15.67 -3.93
CA SER A 527 -31.33 -14.79 -4.20
C SER A 527 -32.53 -15.14 -3.31
N GLU A 528 -33.46 -14.21 -3.19
CA GLU A 528 -34.79 -14.49 -2.66
C GLU A 528 -35.71 -15.06 -3.74
N PRO A 529 -36.78 -15.76 -3.36
CA PRO A 529 -37.81 -16.16 -4.30
C PRO A 529 -38.42 -14.95 -5.02
N LYS A 530 -38.95 -15.15 -6.21
CA LYS A 530 -39.57 -14.10 -7.04
C LYS A 530 -38.66 -12.86 -7.18
N SER A 531 -37.45 -13.10 -7.67
CA SER A 531 -36.44 -12.04 -7.91
C SER A 531 -36.11 -11.87 -9.38
N TRP A 532 -35.68 -10.67 -9.76
CA TRP A 532 -35.04 -10.46 -11.05
C TRP A 532 -33.52 -10.56 -10.87
N ILE A 533 -32.89 -11.53 -11.50
CA ILE A 533 -31.44 -11.70 -11.48
C ILE A 533 -30.88 -11.15 -12.78
N THR A 534 -29.86 -10.27 -12.71
CA THR A 534 -29.23 -9.65 -13.88
C THR A 534 -28.01 -10.43 -14.36
N GLY A 535 -27.65 -10.27 -15.63
CA GLY A 535 -26.51 -10.97 -16.26
C GLY A 535 -25.12 -10.62 -15.75
N ASN A 536 -24.99 -9.75 -14.73
CA ASN A 536 -23.74 -9.55 -14.00
C ASN A 536 -23.49 -10.65 -12.97
N ALA A 537 -24.49 -11.47 -12.66
CA ALA A 537 -24.38 -12.70 -11.90
C ALA A 537 -24.55 -13.92 -12.80
N MET A 538 -23.83 -14.99 -12.52
CA MET A 538 -24.07 -16.32 -13.08
C MET A 538 -24.92 -17.12 -12.13
N VAL A 539 -25.98 -17.73 -12.61
CA VAL A 539 -26.82 -18.66 -11.85
C VAL A 539 -26.20 -20.04 -11.94
N ALA A 540 -26.05 -20.71 -10.79
CA ALA A 540 -25.71 -22.13 -10.71
C ALA A 540 -26.94 -22.89 -10.20
N LYS A 541 -27.77 -23.36 -11.14
CA LYS A 541 -29.03 -24.06 -10.85
C LYS A 541 -28.83 -25.56 -10.86
N PRO A 542 -29.11 -26.31 -9.78
CA PRO A 542 -29.08 -27.76 -9.80
C PRO A 542 -29.92 -28.32 -10.96
N ILE A 543 -29.36 -29.30 -11.69
CA ILE A 543 -30.04 -29.97 -12.81
C ILE A 543 -31.01 -31.02 -12.32
N ASP A 544 -30.66 -31.67 -11.23
CA ASP A 544 -31.41 -32.77 -10.61
C ASP A 544 -31.21 -32.78 -9.08
N ASN A 545 -31.76 -33.81 -8.42
CA ASN A 545 -31.74 -33.93 -6.94
C ASN A 545 -30.43 -34.51 -6.37
N ARG A 546 -29.33 -34.59 -7.17
CA ARG A 546 -28.04 -35.04 -6.64
C ARG A 546 -27.37 -34.02 -5.75
N ILE A 547 -27.67 -32.72 -5.95
CA ILE A 547 -27.14 -31.67 -5.13
C ILE A 547 -28.26 -30.76 -4.61
N ASN A 548 -28.20 -30.47 -3.30
CA ASN A 548 -29.09 -29.51 -2.67
C ASN A 548 -28.64 -28.08 -2.93
N LYS A 549 -29.57 -27.17 -3.24
CA LYS A 549 -29.30 -25.78 -3.62
C LYS A 549 -28.62 -24.97 -2.49
N ARG A 550 -29.06 -25.13 -1.25
CA ARG A 550 -28.43 -24.46 -0.11
C ARG A 550 -27.06 -25.06 0.24
N PHE A 551 -26.91 -26.36 0.17
CA PHE A 551 -25.62 -27.03 0.30
C PHE A 551 -24.64 -26.50 -0.77
N LEU A 552 -25.07 -26.40 -2.03
CA LEU A 552 -24.28 -25.85 -3.13
C LEU A 552 -23.83 -24.41 -2.84
N PHE A 553 -24.74 -23.59 -2.31
CA PHE A 553 -24.39 -22.21 -1.89
C PHE A 553 -23.25 -22.18 -0.88
N HIS A 554 -23.36 -22.95 0.20
CA HIS A 554 -22.33 -22.98 1.25
C HIS A 554 -21.01 -23.58 0.75
N LEU A 555 -21.10 -24.63 -0.09
CA LEU A 555 -19.95 -25.27 -0.70
C LEU A 555 -19.17 -24.30 -1.58
N LEU A 556 -19.84 -23.60 -2.50
CA LEU A 556 -19.21 -22.61 -3.37
C LEU A 556 -18.69 -21.40 -2.59
N LYS A 557 -19.41 -20.94 -1.56
CA LYS A 557 -19.00 -19.84 -0.70
C LYS A 557 -17.72 -20.12 0.09
N ALA A 558 -17.50 -21.39 0.47
CA ALA A 558 -16.28 -21.83 1.13
C ALA A 558 -15.17 -22.25 0.14
N SER A 559 -15.49 -22.36 -1.16
CA SER A 559 -14.54 -22.77 -2.20
C SER A 559 -13.76 -21.57 -2.73
N ASP A 560 -12.47 -21.77 -3.04
CA ASP A 560 -11.66 -20.78 -3.73
C ASP A 560 -11.92 -20.84 -5.25
N LEU A 561 -12.64 -19.85 -5.77
CA LEU A 561 -12.93 -19.70 -7.19
C LEU A 561 -11.85 -18.93 -7.98
N SER A 562 -10.72 -18.56 -7.36
CA SER A 562 -9.65 -17.80 -8.02
C SER A 562 -9.13 -18.49 -9.29
N SER A 563 -9.14 -19.82 -9.31
CA SER A 563 -8.69 -20.63 -10.46
C SER A 563 -9.58 -20.51 -11.71
N VAL A 564 -10.82 -20.09 -11.57
CA VAL A 564 -11.80 -19.92 -12.66
C VAL A 564 -12.01 -18.46 -13.05
N ILE A 565 -11.43 -17.52 -12.27
CA ILE A 565 -11.45 -16.09 -12.59
C ILE A 565 -10.46 -15.81 -13.71
N THR A 566 -10.92 -15.10 -14.76
CA THR A 566 -10.13 -14.69 -15.92
C THR A 566 -10.22 -13.17 -16.09
N GLY A 567 -9.27 -12.55 -16.83
CA GLY A 567 -9.27 -11.11 -17.09
C GLY A 567 -8.50 -10.29 -16.06
N ALA A 568 -7.34 -9.71 -16.47
CA ALA A 568 -6.44 -8.95 -15.56
C ALA A 568 -6.89 -7.51 -15.30
N ALA A 569 -7.48 -6.84 -16.29
CA ALA A 569 -7.97 -5.46 -16.11
C ALA A 569 -9.39 -5.44 -15.54
N GLN A 570 -10.16 -6.47 -15.81
CA GLN A 570 -11.52 -6.66 -15.30
C GLN A 570 -11.71 -8.14 -14.98
N PRO A 571 -11.61 -8.57 -13.73
CA PRO A 571 -11.84 -9.95 -13.34
C PRO A 571 -13.20 -10.44 -13.81
N GLN A 572 -13.22 -11.62 -14.43
CA GLN A 572 -14.47 -12.22 -14.90
C GLN A 572 -14.48 -13.74 -14.78
N ILE A 573 -15.64 -14.28 -14.49
CA ILE A 573 -15.96 -15.71 -14.58
C ILE A 573 -16.88 -15.90 -15.77
N THR A 574 -16.53 -16.83 -16.64
CA THR A 574 -17.37 -17.24 -17.78
C THR A 574 -17.94 -18.63 -17.53
N ARG A 575 -19.01 -19.00 -18.23
CA ARG A 575 -19.53 -20.37 -18.20
C ARG A 575 -18.42 -21.39 -18.51
N ALA A 576 -17.60 -21.10 -19.52
CA ALA A 576 -16.52 -22.00 -19.94
C ALA A 576 -15.43 -22.17 -18.88
N SER A 577 -15.10 -21.10 -18.14
CA SER A 577 -14.09 -21.21 -17.07
C SER A 577 -14.63 -21.88 -15.80
N LEU A 578 -15.94 -21.73 -15.51
CA LEU A 578 -16.57 -22.27 -14.31
C LEU A 578 -17.01 -23.74 -14.47
N SER A 579 -17.45 -24.15 -15.69
CA SER A 579 -17.96 -25.50 -15.98
C SER A 579 -17.07 -26.65 -15.47
N PRO A 580 -15.74 -26.63 -15.66
CA PRO A 580 -14.84 -27.71 -15.22
C PRO A 580 -14.45 -27.59 -13.74
N PHE A 581 -15.01 -26.66 -12.97
CA PHE A 581 -14.72 -26.52 -11.55
C PHE A 581 -15.20 -27.74 -10.79
N LYS A 582 -14.31 -28.44 -10.07
CA LYS A 582 -14.65 -29.70 -9.38
C LYS A 582 -15.08 -29.44 -7.95
N ILE A 583 -16.18 -30.06 -7.57
CA ILE A 583 -16.76 -30.02 -6.23
C ILE A 583 -16.97 -31.43 -5.69
N PRO A 584 -16.84 -31.65 -4.36
CA PRO A 584 -17.20 -32.93 -3.74
C PRO A 584 -18.73 -33.11 -3.76
N LEU A 585 -19.19 -34.31 -4.14
CA LEU A 585 -20.63 -34.64 -4.18
C LEU A 585 -20.96 -35.74 -3.16
N PRO A 586 -21.18 -35.40 -1.89
CA PRO A 586 -21.62 -36.34 -0.90
C PRO A 586 -23.09 -36.81 -1.15
N PRO A 587 -23.51 -37.97 -0.62
CA PRO A 587 -24.91 -38.38 -0.66
C PRO A 587 -25.84 -37.29 -0.12
N ILE A 588 -27.06 -37.19 -0.65
CA ILE A 588 -28.04 -36.14 -0.30
C ILE A 588 -28.34 -36.09 1.22
N THR A 589 -28.30 -37.24 1.89
CA THR A 589 -28.46 -37.33 3.35
C THR A 589 -27.37 -36.57 4.10
N VAL A 590 -26.11 -36.70 3.67
CA VAL A 590 -24.96 -35.98 4.25
C VAL A 590 -25.07 -34.49 3.96
N GLN A 591 -25.47 -34.13 2.74
CA GLN A 591 -25.70 -32.70 2.38
C GLN A 591 -26.76 -32.08 3.29
N THR A 592 -27.86 -32.77 3.52
CA THR A 592 -28.97 -32.31 4.41
C THR A 592 -28.53 -32.18 5.87
N GLU A 593 -27.69 -33.12 6.36
CA GLU A 593 -27.14 -33.00 7.71
C GLU A 593 -26.25 -31.78 7.88
N ILE A 594 -25.37 -31.50 6.89
CA ILE A 594 -24.50 -30.33 6.89
C ILE A 594 -25.33 -29.04 6.81
N GLU A 595 -26.32 -28.99 5.91
CA GLU A 595 -27.23 -27.86 5.76
C GLU A 595 -27.97 -27.55 7.08
N ASN A 596 -28.53 -28.52 7.73
CA ASN A 596 -29.22 -28.33 9.00
C ASN A 596 -28.32 -27.77 10.11
N LYS A 597 -27.04 -28.18 10.16
CA LYS A 597 -26.06 -27.63 11.09
C LYS A 597 -25.73 -26.19 10.75
N ILE A 598 -25.48 -25.90 9.49
CA ILE A 598 -25.13 -24.55 9.03
C ILE A 598 -26.32 -23.60 9.30
N GLU A 599 -27.55 -24.01 9.03
CA GLU A 599 -28.73 -23.20 9.32
C GLU A 599 -28.85 -22.84 10.81
N GLN A 600 -28.52 -23.77 11.71
CA GLN A 600 -28.47 -23.49 13.15
C GLN A 600 -27.41 -22.45 13.48
N TYR A 601 -26.21 -22.55 12.86
CA TYR A 601 -25.12 -21.57 13.06
C TYR A 601 -25.48 -20.21 12.50
N GLU A 602 -26.11 -20.13 11.32
CA GLU A 602 -26.59 -18.88 10.73
C GLU A 602 -27.66 -18.18 11.59
N LYS A 603 -28.55 -18.91 12.20
CA LYS A 603 -29.53 -18.34 13.17
C LYS A 603 -28.86 -17.72 14.38
N ILE A 604 -27.80 -18.37 14.90
CA ILE A 604 -27.02 -17.84 16.03
C ILE A 604 -26.29 -16.58 15.59
N ILE A 605 -25.63 -16.60 14.42
CA ILE A 605 -24.91 -15.43 13.85
C ILE A 605 -25.87 -14.26 13.63
N ALA A 606 -27.05 -14.52 13.07
CA ALA A 606 -28.05 -13.48 12.82
C ALA A 606 -28.54 -12.83 14.11
N GLY A 607 -28.86 -13.62 15.13
CA GLY A 607 -29.26 -13.11 16.46
C GLY A 607 -28.12 -12.30 17.13
N ALA A 608 -26.89 -12.82 17.04
CA ALA A 608 -25.72 -12.15 17.58
C ALA A 608 -25.47 -10.79 16.87
N LYS A 609 -25.56 -10.75 15.54
CA LYS A 609 -25.41 -9.48 14.76
C LYS A 609 -26.49 -8.46 15.12
N GLN A 610 -27.73 -8.88 15.33
CA GLN A 610 -28.80 -7.98 15.80
C GLN A 610 -28.48 -7.38 17.17
N ILE A 611 -27.93 -8.15 18.10
CA ILE A 611 -27.51 -7.62 19.41
C ILE A 611 -26.41 -6.58 19.23
N ILE A 612 -25.39 -6.89 18.44
CA ILE A 612 -24.24 -6.00 18.20
C ILE A 612 -24.65 -4.69 17.53
N GLU A 613 -25.50 -4.74 16.52
CA GLU A 613 -25.95 -3.57 15.75
C GLU A 613 -26.89 -2.65 16.54
N ASN A 614 -27.71 -3.22 17.39
CA ASN A 614 -28.69 -2.45 18.17
C ASN A 614 -28.16 -1.98 19.52
N TYR A 615 -27.05 -2.53 20.01
CA TYR A 615 -26.47 -2.11 21.28
C TYR A 615 -25.78 -0.76 21.15
N LYS A 616 -26.25 0.20 21.98
CA LYS A 616 -25.56 1.49 22.20
C LYS A 616 -25.58 1.76 23.71
N PRO A 617 -24.43 2.03 24.34
CA PRO A 617 -24.39 2.47 25.72
C PRO A 617 -25.30 3.69 25.89
N GLN A 618 -26.34 3.60 26.68
CA GLN A 618 -27.26 4.71 26.92
C GLN A 618 -27.38 4.99 28.42
N ILE A 619 -27.41 6.27 28.75
CA ILE A 619 -27.74 6.72 30.08
C ILE A 619 -29.12 7.39 29.98
N ASP A 620 -30.10 6.80 30.62
CA ASP A 620 -31.44 7.38 30.72
C ASP A 620 -31.41 8.48 31.75
N ILE A 621 -31.45 9.76 31.28
CA ILE A 621 -31.41 10.94 32.13
C ILE A 621 -32.73 11.09 32.83
N LYS A 622 -32.68 11.01 34.16
CA LYS A 622 -33.90 11.19 34.95
C LYS A 622 -34.17 12.69 35.21
N PRO A 623 -35.44 13.13 35.20
CA PRO A 623 -35.80 14.54 35.39
C PRO A 623 -35.35 15.17 36.73
N GLU A 624 -35.18 14.31 37.75
CA GLU A 624 -34.74 14.73 39.09
C GLU A 624 -33.23 14.96 39.20
N TRP A 625 -32.44 14.58 38.22
CA TRP A 625 -30.98 14.77 38.26
C TRP A 625 -30.62 16.23 38.05
N GLU A 626 -29.69 16.72 38.86
CA GLU A 626 -29.16 18.07 38.72
C GLU A 626 -28.34 18.18 37.41
N MET A 627 -28.55 19.26 36.66
CA MET A 627 -27.77 19.58 35.47
C MET A 627 -26.67 20.58 35.85
N VAL A 628 -25.43 20.11 35.92
CA VAL A 628 -24.29 20.92 36.33
C VAL A 628 -23.38 21.24 35.15
N GLU A 629 -22.65 22.36 35.23
CA GLU A 629 -21.59 22.63 34.23
C GLU A 629 -20.41 21.69 34.47
N LEU A 630 -19.83 21.22 33.36
CA LEU A 630 -18.66 20.33 33.42
C LEU A 630 -17.53 20.95 34.23
N SER A 631 -17.33 22.26 34.16
CA SER A 631 -16.35 23.01 34.96
C SER A 631 -16.50 22.88 36.49
N THR A 632 -17.70 22.49 36.99
CA THR A 632 -17.94 22.27 38.41
C THR A 632 -17.53 20.89 38.89
N ILE A 633 -17.46 19.91 37.99
CA ILE A 633 -17.20 18.50 38.29
C ILE A 633 -15.87 17.98 37.74
N ALA A 634 -15.21 18.76 36.89
CA ALA A 634 -13.93 18.38 36.28
C ALA A 634 -13.06 19.60 35.95
N GLU A 635 -11.75 19.37 35.89
CA GLU A 635 -10.79 20.34 35.37
C GLU A 635 -10.46 19.95 33.92
N VAL A 636 -10.49 20.95 33.00
CA VAL A 636 -10.19 20.76 31.59
C VAL A 636 -8.80 21.30 31.28
N ASN A 637 -7.95 20.49 30.69
CA ASN A 637 -6.59 20.87 30.27
C ASN A 637 -5.71 21.38 31.45
N LYS A 638 -5.72 20.69 32.57
CA LYS A 638 -5.08 21.07 33.82
C LYS A 638 -3.60 21.41 33.66
N LYS A 639 -2.87 20.70 32.82
CA LYS A 639 -1.42 20.89 32.64
C LYS A 639 -1.01 20.69 31.18
N SER A 640 -0.16 21.61 30.73
CA SER A 640 0.56 21.51 29.47
C SER A 640 2.06 21.62 29.74
N ILE A 641 2.86 20.84 29.03
CA ILE A 641 4.31 20.81 29.20
C ILE A 641 4.99 20.62 27.84
N ASP A 642 6.20 21.09 27.71
CA ASP A 642 7.04 20.76 26.56
C ASP A 642 7.55 19.31 26.70
N PRO A 643 7.54 18.50 25.62
CA PRO A 643 8.03 17.11 25.67
C PRO A 643 9.47 16.98 26.15
N ILE A 644 10.36 17.92 25.79
CA ILE A 644 11.76 17.93 26.23
C ILE A 644 11.86 18.24 27.74
N GLU A 645 11.04 19.17 28.23
CA GLU A 645 10.96 19.45 29.66
C GLU A 645 10.40 18.27 30.45
N ALA A 646 9.43 17.53 29.85
CA ALA A 646 8.79 16.40 30.53
C ALA A 646 9.71 15.19 30.63
N PHE A 647 10.45 14.88 29.56
CA PHE A 647 11.10 13.57 29.38
C PHE A 647 12.58 13.66 29.01
N GLY A 648 13.16 14.86 28.85
CA GLY A 648 14.52 15.06 28.35
C GLY A 648 14.65 14.59 26.89
N GLU A 649 15.87 14.32 26.45
CA GLU A 649 16.12 13.70 25.14
C GLU A 649 15.81 12.19 25.18
N SER A 650 14.58 11.83 24.88
CA SER A 650 14.10 10.45 24.88
C SER A 650 12.95 10.25 23.88
N GLU A 651 12.43 9.05 23.78
CA GLU A 651 11.19 8.75 23.04
C GLU A 651 9.99 8.81 23.98
N PHE A 652 8.83 9.21 23.44
CA PHE A 652 7.58 9.22 24.17
C PHE A 652 6.41 8.86 23.24
N CYS A 653 5.32 8.38 23.82
CA CYS A 653 4.08 8.11 23.13
C CYS A 653 3.30 9.42 22.91
N TYR A 654 2.98 9.72 21.66
CA TYR A 654 2.17 10.87 21.30
C TYR A 654 0.77 10.44 20.85
N ILE A 655 -0.25 10.82 21.60
CA ILE A 655 -1.65 10.57 21.25
C ILE A 655 -2.20 11.78 20.51
N ASP A 656 -2.39 11.66 19.22
CA ASP A 656 -3.13 12.61 18.40
C ASP A 656 -4.57 12.14 18.15
N ILE A 657 -5.38 12.95 17.43
CA ILE A 657 -6.78 12.60 17.16
C ILE A 657 -6.90 11.30 16.35
N SER A 658 -5.93 11.02 15.47
CA SER A 658 -5.91 9.79 14.66
C SER A 658 -5.52 8.54 15.47
N SER A 659 -4.94 8.72 16.64
CA SER A 659 -4.63 7.64 17.59
C SER A 659 -5.86 7.11 18.32
N VAL A 660 -7.01 7.79 18.24
CA VAL A 660 -8.27 7.40 18.87
C VAL A 660 -9.26 6.95 17.80
N GLU A 661 -9.74 5.73 17.90
CA GLU A 661 -10.76 5.20 17.01
C GLU A 661 -12.11 5.87 17.29
N ASN A 662 -12.76 6.36 16.24
CA ASN A 662 -14.04 7.05 16.34
C ASN A 662 -15.12 6.11 16.92
N GLU A 663 -16.01 6.64 17.73
CA GLU A 663 -17.15 5.96 18.38
C GLU A 663 -16.79 4.86 19.39
N THR A 664 -15.68 4.15 19.24
CA THR A 664 -15.23 3.09 20.15
C THR A 664 -14.34 3.61 21.27
N GLY A 665 -13.61 4.70 21.03
CA GLY A 665 -12.68 5.31 21.98
C GLY A 665 -11.42 4.47 22.24
N LEU A 666 -11.12 3.47 21.43
CA LEU A 666 -9.89 2.68 21.53
C LEU A 666 -8.68 3.55 21.18
N ILE A 667 -7.66 3.55 22.06
CA ILE A 667 -6.44 4.32 21.89
C ILE A 667 -5.34 3.42 21.34
N SER A 668 -4.68 3.86 20.26
CA SER A 668 -3.44 3.28 19.78
C SER A 668 -2.24 4.00 20.40
N PHE A 669 -1.40 3.27 21.13
CA PHE A 669 -0.18 3.78 21.75
C PHE A 669 1.06 3.57 20.88
N ASN A 670 0.91 3.23 19.60
CA ASN A 670 2.00 2.88 18.69
C ASN A 670 2.76 4.08 18.13
N ASN A 671 2.26 5.31 18.33
CA ASN A 671 2.91 6.52 17.84
C ASN A 671 4.00 6.98 18.82
N ILE A 672 5.14 6.32 18.77
CA ILE A 672 6.31 6.63 19.61
C ILE A 672 7.26 7.51 18.80
N ILE A 673 7.55 8.71 19.32
CA ILE A 673 8.39 9.71 18.65
C ILE A 673 9.45 10.26 19.60
N PRO A 674 10.65 10.64 19.09
CA PRO A 674 11.64 11.34 19.86
C PRO A 674 11.12 12.72 20.33
N THR A 675 11.49 13.13 21.57
CA THR A 675 11.04 14.42 22.13
C THR A 675 11.46 15.63 21.30
N LYS A 676 12.62 15.58 20.64
CA LYS A 676 13.10 16.60 19.71
C LYS A 676 12.24 16.74 18.43
N ASP A 677 11.54 15.68 18.06
CA ASP A 677 10.70 15.63 16.86
C ASP A 677 9.20 15.82 17.20
N ALA A 678 8.90 16.20 18.44
CA ALA A 678 7.52 16.35 18.92
C ALA A 678 6.78 17.47 18.18
N PRO A 679 5.59 17.20 17.65
CA PRO A 679 4.75 18.25 17.09
C PRO A 679 4.44 19.33 18.10
N SER A 680 4.29 20.59 17.67
CA SER A 680 3.93 21.73 18.53
C SER A 680 2.65 21.50 19.35
N ARG A 681 1.79 20.59 18.90
CA ARG A 681 0.55 20.19 19.58
C ARG A 681 0.73 19.09 20.63
N ALA A 682 1.89 18.46 20.77
CA ALA A 682 2.19 17.42 21.76
C ALA A 682 2.45 18.05 23.12
N ARG A 683 1.41 18.53 23.82
CA ARG A 683 1.54 19.39 25.02
C ARG A 683 0.71 18.91 26.20
N ARG A 684 -0.36 18.14 26.00
CA ARG A 684 -1.33 17.81 27.05
C ARG A 684 -0.79 16.69 27.92
N VAL A 685 -0.61 16.99 29.20
CA VAL A 685 -0.30 15.98 30.22
C VAL A 685 -1.56 15.18 30.50
N ILE A 686 -1.44 13.87 30.49
CA ILE A 686 -2.53 12.92 30.71
C ILE A 686 -2.15 11.89 31.77
N LYS A 687 -3.12 11.32 32.41
CA LYS A 687 -2.97 10.27 33.42
C LYS A 687 -4.12 9.25 33.30
N THR A 688 -3.93 8.10 33.92
CA THR A 688 -4.99 7.10 34.07
C THR A 688 -6.22 7.72 34.75
N GLY A 689 -7.40 7.46 34.21
CA GLY A 689 -8.67 8.03 34.66
C GLY A 689 -9.07 9.35 33.96
N ASP A 690 -8.20 9.95 33.16
CA ASP A 690 -8.56 11.11 32.34
C ASP A 690 -9.39 10.71 31.11
N ILE A 691 -10.17 11.66 30.60
CA ILE A 691 -10.98 11.53 29.38
C ILE A 691 -10.39 12.45 28.32
N LEU A 692 -10.18 11.90 27.14
CA LEU A 692 -9.81 12.65 25.93
C LEU A 692 -11.06 12.95 25.12
N LEU A 693 -11.41 14.23 24.95
CA LEU A 693 -12.48 14.68 24.11
C LEU A 693 -11.90 15.43 22.91
N SER A 694 -12.07 14.94 21.69
CA SER A 694 -11.64 15.66 20.49
C SER A 694 -12.40 16.97 20.36
N THR A 695 -11.67 18.09 20.36
CA THR A 695 -12.23 19.43 20.16
C THR A 695 -12.33 19.80 18.69
N VAL A 696 -11.68 19.05 17.80
CA VAL A 696 -11.76 19.19 16.34
C VAL A 696 -12.69 18.10 15.82
N ARG A 697 -13.73 18.49 15.09
CA ARG A 697 -14.77 17.59 14.56
C ARG A 697 -15.36 16.66 15.64
N PRO A 698 -15.88 17.21 16.75
CA PRO A 698 -16.44 16.39 17.83
C PRO A 698 -17.61 15.50 17.36
N ASN A 699 -18.23 15.81 16.22
CA ASN A 699 -19.22 14.99 15.56
C ASN A 699 -18.70 13.61 15.11
N LEU A 700 -17.38 13.41 14.98
CA LEU A 700 -16.76 12.12 14.69
C LEU A 700 -16.55 11.28 15.96
N LYS A 701 -16.82 11.85 17.14
CA LYS A 701 -16.78 11.15 18.45
C LYS A 701 -15.46 10.42 18.72
N ALA A 702 -14.32 11.03 18.36
CA ALA A 702 -13.01 10.57 18.77
C ALA A 702 -12.79 10.90 20.25
N PHE A 703 -13.54 10.24 21.14
CA PHE A 703 -13.49 10.40 22.60
C PHE A 703 -12.93 9.11 23.20
N ALA A 704 -12.03 9.23 24.16
CA ALA A 704 -11.42 8.07 24.79
C ALA A 704 -11.31 8.20 26.31
N PHE A 705 -11.42 7.08 26.99
CA PHE A 705 -11.10 6.95 28.40
C PHE A 705 -9.72 6.30 28.57
N ILE A 706 -8.89 6.89 29.42
CA ILE A 706 -7.54 6.39 29.65
C ILE A 706 -7.52 5.35 30.78
N GLU A 707 -7.57 4.08 30.41
CA GLU A 707 -7.50 2.98 31.38
C GLU A 707 -6.07 2.71 31.85
N SER A 708 -5.10 2.82 30.95
CA SER A 708 -3.67 2.66 31.23
C SER A 708 -2.84 3.51 30.28
N LEU A 709 -1.64 3.85 30.67
CA LEU A 709 -0.72 4.68 29.90
C LEU A 709 0.68 4.07 29.85
N PRO A 710 1.41 4.23 28.74
CA PRO A 710 2.86 4.13 28.72
C PRO A 710 3.51 5.14 29.69
N GLU A 711 4.69 4.82 30.19
CA GLU A 711 5.40 5.64 31.20
C GLU A 711 5.63 7.09 30.74
N LYS A 712 5.89 7.29 29.44
CA LYS A 712 6.12 8.60 28.83
C LYS A 712 5.07 8.84 27.75
N CYS A 713 4.04 9.61 28.05
CA CYS A 713 2.94 9.84 27.10
C CYS A 713 2.38 11.26 27.23
N LEU A 714 2.11 11.90 26.08
CA LEU A 714 1.41 13.19 26.00
C LEU A 714 0.33 13.14 24.91
N ALA A 715 -0.76 13.88 25.13
CA ALA A 715 -1.79 14.02 24.12
C ALA A 715 -1.68 15.36 23.37
N SER A 716 -2.30 15.39 22.18
CA SER A 716 -2.42 16.57 21.33
C SER A 716 -3.26 17.66 21.98
N THR A 717 -2.94 18.93 21.69
CA THR A 717 -3.82 20.08 21.99
C THR A 717 -5.15 20.05 21.22
N GLY A 718 -5.32 19.14 20.26
CA GLY A 718 -6.59 18.85 19.61
C GLY A 718 -7.59 18.12 20.52
N PHE A 719 -7.15 17.64 21.69
CA PHE A 719 -8.01 17.12 22.74
C PHE A 719 -8.21 18.13 23.88
N ALA A 720 -9.42 18.17 24.40
CA ALA A 720 -9.67 18.59 25.78
C ALA A 720 -9.41 17.37 26.68
N VAL A 721 -8.46 17.49 27.58
CA VAL A 721 -8.17 16.49 28.61
C VAL A 721 -9.02 16.83 29.84
N ILE A 722 -9.91 15.94 30.20
CA ILE A 722 -10.87 16.15 31.30
C ILE A 722 -10.48 15.26 32.48
N THR A 723 -10.14 15.88 33.59
CA THR A 723 -9.83 15.22 34.87
C THR A 723 -10.96 15.48 35.84
N VAL A 724 -11.70 14.45 36.24
CA VAL A 724 -12.83 14.63 37.16
C VAL A 724 -12.38 14.86 38.62
N ASN A 725 -13.27 15.47 39.41
CA ASN A 725 -13.10 15.63 40.86
C ASN A 725 -13.55 14.38 41.62
N SER A 726 -13.39 14.35 42.94
CA SER A 726 -13.68 13.19 43.80
C SER A 726 -15.19 12.81 43.86
N ASN A 727 -16.09 13.68 43.41
CA ASN A 727 -17.53 13.46 43.49
C ASN A 727 -18.13 12.97 42.16
N THR A 728 -17.29 12.69 41.18
CA THR A 728 -17.70 12.26 39.85
C THR A 728 -16.92 11.03 39.43
N ASN A 729 -17.66 9.98 39.02
CA ASN A 729 -17.03 8.80 38.40
C ASN A 729 -16.58 9.15 36.96
N SER A 730 -15.32 8.97 36.66
CA SER A 730 -14.74 9.35 35.35
C SER A 730 -15.32 8.56 34.18
N LYS A 731 -15.62 7.26 34.35
CA LYS A 731 -16.26 6.45 33.32
C LYS A 731 -17.74 6.88 33.12
N TYR A 732 -18.43 7.28 34.20
CA TYR A 732 -19.77 7.86 34.07
C TYR A 732 -19.75 9.10 33.17
N LEU A 733 -18.85 10.04 33.47
CA LEU A 733 -18.69 11.23 32.62
C LEU A 733 -18.33 10.86 31.19
N TYR A 734 -17.43 9.91 30.99
CA TYR A 734 -17.06 9.43 29.66
C TYR A 734 -18.28 8.92 28.86
N TYR A 735 -19.14 8.11 29.48
CA TYR A 735 -20.37 7.63 28.82
C TYR A 735 -21.39 8.75 28.60
N CYS A 736 -21.46 9.76 29.50
CA CYS A 736 -22.29 10.94 29.28
C CYS A 736 -21.94 11.72 28.03
N LEU A 737 -20.66 11.76 27.61
CA LEU A 737 -20.22 12.47 26.39
C LEU A 737 -20.83 11.88 25.11
N PHE A 738 -21.26 10.62 25.12
CA PHE A 738 -21.94 9.97 23.98
C PHE A 738 -23.47 10.14 24.03
N ASN A 739 -24.01 10.68 25.10
CA ASN A 739 -25.45 10.92 25.23
C ASN A 739 -25.89 12.05 24.28
N GLU A 740 -27.00 11.87 23.58
CA GLU A 740 -27.51 12.85 22.60
C GLU A 740 -27.71 14.25 23.21
N PHE A 741 -28.15 14.32 24.46
CA PHE A 741 -28.29 15.60 25.16
C PHE A 741 -26.95 16.37 25.26
N VAL A 742 -25.86 15.69 25.55
CA VAL A 742 -24.51 16.31 25.64
C VAL A 742 -23.92 16.55 24.25
N LEU A 743 -24.08 15.61 23.32
CA LEU A 743 -23.63 15.75 21.94
C LEU A 743 -24.27 16.95 21.23
N ASN A 744 -25.57 17.13 21.39
CA ASN A 744 -26.29 18.29 20.79
C ASN A 744 -25.75 19.62 21.28
N GLN A 745 -25.37 19.70 22.56
CA GLN A 745 -24.74 20.93 23.10
C GLN A 745 -23.37 21.19 22.43
N MET A 746 -22.60 20.15 22.08
CA MET A 746 -21.34 20.31 21.33
C MET A 746 -21.63 20.76 19.89
N TYR A 747 -22.63 20.14 19.22
CA TYR A 747 -23.01 20.48 17.85
C TYR A 747 -23.50 21.91 17.71
N ASP A 748 -24.27 22.40 18.67
CA ASP A 748 -24.79 23.79 18.68
C ASP A 748 -23.65 24.82 18.84
N ARG A 749 -22.53 24.45 19.45
CA ARG A 749 -21.36 25.31 19.68
C ARG A 749 -20.28 25.19 18.61
N MET A 750 -20.40 24.23 17.68
CA MET A 750 -19.40 24.05 16.61
C MET A 750 -19.40 25.24 15.64
N ASP A 751 -18.23 25.74 15.32
CA ASP A 751 -18.03 26.70 14.26
C ASP A 751 -18.47 26.17 12.90
N LYS A 752 -19.09 27.01 12.05
CA LYS A 752 -19.56 26.65 10.70
C LYS A 752 -18.43 26.72 9.66
N GLY A 753 -17.28 26.11 9.93
CA GLY A 753 -16.12 26.09 9.05
C GLY A 753 -15.85 24.72 8.42
N SER A 754 -14.86 24.65 7.54
CA SER A 754 -14.39 23.38 6.93
C SER A 754 -13.85 22.39 7.97
N TYR A 755 -13.45 22.90 9.14
CA TYR A 755 -12.99 22.10 10.29
C TYR A 755 -13.77 22.54 11.53
N PRO A 756 -15.03 22.06 11.70
CA PRO A 756 -15.84 22.43 12.85
C PRO A 756 -15.13 22.05 14.15
N SER A 757 -15.07 22.97 15.09
CA SER A 757 -14.37 22.80 16.36
C SER A 757 -15.10 23.48 17.50
N ILE A 758 -14.83 23.02 18.73
CA ILE A 758 -15.24 23.65 19.98
C ILE A 758 -13.97 23.99 20.78
N ASN A 759 -14.03 25.00 21.58
CA ASN A 759 -12.92 25.45 22.41
C ASN A 759 -13.09 25.02 23.88
N GLN A 760 -12.09 25.28 24.73
CA GLN A 760 -12.11 24.90 26.13
C GLN A 760 -13.26 25.52 26.90
N THR A 761 -13.68 26.77 26.57
CA THR A 761 -14.80 27.44 27.20
C THR A 761 -16.11 26.71 26.88
N ASP A 762 -16.28 26.27 25.64
CA ASP A 762 -17.44 25.49 25.21
C ASP A 762 -17.53 24.15 25.94
N VAL A 763 -16.38 23.46 26.09
CA VAL A 763 -16.31 22.21 26.86
C VAL A 763 -16.65 22.41 28.32
N ASN A 764 -16.11 23.46 28.96
CA ASN A 764 -16.41 23.80 30.35
C ASN A 764 -17.90 24.10 30.62
N ALA A 765 -18.60 24.67 29.65
CA ALA A 765 -20.01 25.06 29.72
C ALA A 765 -20.99 23.93 29.37
N LEU A 766 -20.50 22.70 29.08
CA LEU A 766 -21.39 21.56 28.83
C LEU A 766 -22.17 21.20 30.08
N LYS A 767 -23.50 21.06 29.94
CA LYS A 767 -24.38 20.61 31.00
C LYS A 767 -24.39 19.12 31.08
N ILE A 768 -23.99 18.56 32.21
CA ILE A 768 -23.88 17.14 32.50
C ILE A 768 -24.92 16.77 33.57
N PRO A 769 -25.70 15.71 33.35
CA PRO A 769 -26.59 15.19 34.39
C PRO A 769 -25.74 14.55 35.50
N LEU A 770 -25.95 14.94 36.74
CA LEU A 770 -25.14 14.49 37.88
C LEU A 770 -26.00 13.81 38.94
N PRO A 771 -26.21 12.47 38.88
CA PRO A 771 -26.79 11.72 39.98
C PRO A 771 -25.80 11.54 41.15
N SER A 772 -26.26 10.93 42.24
CA SER A 772 -25.34 10.54 43.33
C SER A 772 -24.21 9.65 42.86
N LEU A 773 -23.03 9.69 43.51
CA LEU A 773 -21.87 8.89 43.13
C LEU A 773 -22.20 7.39 43.12
N SER A 774 -23.01 6.89 44.07
CA SER A 774 -23.45 5.50 44.09
C SER A 774 -24.31 5.12 42.87
N GLU A 775 -25.09 6.06 42.37
CA GLU A 775 -25.91 5.85 41.17
C GLU A 775 -25.04 5.91 39.89
N GLN A 776 -24.04 6.80 39.85
CA GLN A 776 -23.03 6.83 38.78
C GLN A 776 -22.29 5.49 38.71
N ASP A 777 -21.78 4.97 39.82
CA ASP A 777 -21.10 3.68 39.91
C ASP A 777 -21.96 2.52 39.46
N PHE A 778 -23.24 2.52 39.83
CA PHE A 778 -24.21 1.50 39.40
C PHE A 778 -24.41 1.54 37.87
N ILE A 779 -24.57 2.73 37.28
CA ILE A 779 -24.78 2.93 35.85
C ILE A 779 -23.53 2.44 35.08
N VAL A 780 -22.34 2.82 35.55
CA VAL A 780 -21.07 2.37 34.93
C VAL A 780 -20.96 0.86 34.97
N ALA A 781 -21.20 0.23 36.13
CA ALA A 781 -21.13 -1.23 36.28
C ALA A 781 -22.11 -1.96 35.35
N GLN A 782 -23.31 -1.40 35.14
CA GLN A 782 -24.29 -1.95 34.21
C GLN A 782 -23.78 -1.85 32.73
N ILE A 783 -23.35 -0.66 32.30
CA ILE A 783 -22.84 -0.44 30.93
C ILE A 783 -21.60 -1.33 30.65
N GLU A 784 -20.66 -1.43 31.59
CA GLU A 784 -19.47 -2.29 31.43
C GLU A 784 -19.85 -3.76 31.32
N LYS A 785 -20.83 -4.25 32.09
CA LYS A 785 -21.33 -5.62 31.98
C LYS A 785 -21.98 -5.87 30.61
N GLU A 786 -22.80 -4.94 30.13
CA GLU A 786 -23.42 -5.03 28.81
C GLU A 786 -22.37 -5.02 27.70
N GLN A 787 -21.36 -4.14 27.79
CA GLN A 787 -20.26 -4.07 26.82
C GLN A 787 -19.43 -5.36 26.77
N GLN A 788 -19.20 -6.00 27.92
CA GLN A 788 -18.54 -7.31 27.99
C GLN A 788 -19.35 -8.38 27.25
N LEU A 789 -20.69 -8.39 27.44
CA LEU A 789 -21.59 -9.33 26.75
C LEU A 789 -21.57 -9.07 25.21
N VAL A 790 -21.58 -7.82 24.79
CA VAL A 790 -21.49 -7.47 23.35
C VAL A 790 -20.15 -7.92 22.76
N ASN A 791 -19.05 -7.71 23.47
CA ASN A 791 -17.74 -8.15 23.00
C ASN A 791 -17.65 -9.68 22.91
N ALA A 792 -18.16 -10.41 23.89
CA ALA A 792 -18.27 -11.87 23.82
C ALA A 792 -19.18 -12.33 22.67
N THR A 793 -20.22 -11.54 22.37
CA THR A 793 -21.12 -11.82 21.23
C THR A 793 -20.41 -11.63 19.88
N LYS A 794 -19.50 -10.65 19.75
CA LYS A 794 -18.63 -10.50 18.56
C LYS A 794 -17.72 -11.71 18.36
N GLU A 795 -17.10 -12.19 19.43
CA GLU A 795 -16.30 -13.43 19.38
C GLU A 795 -17.13 -14.65 18.98
N LEU A 796 -18.36 -14.74 19.49
CA LEU A 796 -19.29 -15.81 19.14
C LEU A 796 -19.58 -15.84 17.63
N VAL A 797 -19.76 -14.68 16.98
CA VAL A 797 -19.94 -14.58 15.51
C VAL A 797 -18.75 -15.19 14.80
N ASN A 798 -17.53 -14.79 15.16
CA ASN A 798 -16.30 -15.30 14.54
C ASN A 798 -16.16 -16.83 14.71
N ILE A 799 -16.47 -17.35 15.89
CA ILE A 799 -16.44 -18.79 16.18
C ILE A 799 -17.42 -19.55 15.28
N TYR A 800 -18.65 -19.05 15.12
CA TYR A 800 -19.64 -19.76 14.31
C TYR A 800 -19.40 -19.59 12.81
N GLU A 801 -18.88 -18.46 12.34
CA GLU A 801 -18.42 -18.30 10.96
C GLU A 801 -17.27 -19.28 10.64
N GLN A 802 -16.36 -19.52 11.59
CA GLN A 802 -15.31 -20.53 11.43
C GLN A 802 -15.88 -21.96 11.43
N LYS A 803 -16.83 -22.27 12.32
CA LYS A 803 -17.50 -23.58 12.34
C LYS A 803 -18.19 -23.90 11.02
N ILE A 804 -18.82 -22.93 10.36
CA ILE A 804 -19.41 -23.13 9.02
C ILE A 804 -18.33 -23.54 8.02
N LYS A 805 -17.19 -22.84 8.01
CA LYS A 805 -16.06 -23.19 7.13
C LYS A 805 -15.53 -24.60 7.42
N ASP A 806 -15.40 -24.95 8.69
CA ASP A 806 -14.87 -26.25 9.11
C ASP A 806 -15.81 -27.41 8.71
N GLU A 807 -17.15 -27.24 8.83
CA GLU A 807 -18.09 -28.26 8.37
C GLU A 807 -17.98 -28.51 6.86
N ILE A 808 -17.76 -27.51 6.06
CA ILE A 808 -17.56 -27.65 4.62
C ILE A 808 -16.16 -28.22 4.31
N ASN A 809 -15.13 -27.81 5.03
CA ASN A 809 -13.76 -28.31 4.82
C ASN A 809 -13.62 -29.80 5.09
N LYS A 810 -14.40 -30.36 6.01
CA LYS A 810 -14.48 -31.83 6.26
C LYS A 810 -14.83 -32.65 5.03
N LEU A 811 -15.42 -32.05 4.00
CA LEU A 811 -15.68 -32.71 2.71
C LEU A 811 -14.45 -32.94 1.88
N TRP A 812 -13.40 -32.14 2.13
CA TRP A 812 -12.12 -32.15 1.43
C TRP A 812 -11.05 -32.95 2.20
N GLU A 813 -11.28 -33.27 3.47
CA GLU A 813 -10.37 -34.07 4.30
C GLU A 813 -10.65 -35.55 4.06
N ALA A 814 -9.58 -36.33 3.81
CA ALA A 814 -9.65 -37.77 3.59
C ALA A 814 -9.83 -38.54 4.91
#